data_f1ab42adc2c7ce1680594ccb4a9f2a7f
#
_entry.id   f1ab42adc2c7ce1680594ccb4a9f2a7f
#
_cell.length_a   1.000
_cell.length_b   1.000
_cell.length_c   1.000
_cell.angle_alpha   90.00
_cell.angle_beta   90.00
_cell.angle_gamma   90.00
#
_symmetry.space_group_name_H-M   'P 1'
#
loop_
_entity.id
_entity.type
_entity.pdbx_description
1 polymer ?
#
loop_
_entity_poly.entity_id
_entity_poly.type
_entity_poly.pdbx_seq_one_letter_code
_entity_poly.pdbx_strand_id
1 'polypeptide(L)'
;MRSVAAIIALVACVQAGLWALDQHHLSAPNFDGQLASVSYAPFAGSAHPDSGAKAQTAQIRRDLNLLAPLARAIRTYSSTGGVELVPAIASEFGLRVTIGAWIDKHQDRNEREIASVIDLAKRNSNVNGIIVGNETIYRGEQKVPDLIQMIQRVKRATNLPVTTGEIWHVWIEHPELVSSVDYIAAHILPYWEGFSEGQAVDQAILIYDKLRQTYPGKRIVIAEFGWPSAGYNLKNANPGRFEQAVVLRDFVSRAESYGIDYNIVEAIDQPWKVFEGGVGPYWGLFDAARRPKFEWSSVITDPDHWRLAGVALLISVLLSLPILAMNGVTLRQATMLAAAANIVGFWFAAVFAHWNGHYFVPGAAFALALGVLLLVPLVIIALARIDELAAIAFGRKPLGLIEVSLRAPEAPAPKVSIQVPAHNEPPEMLKQTLDALARLDYPNFECVVVINNTPDQSMWLPIEEHCRALGERFKFVRADNVQGFKAGALRLAMTHSASDAEIVGVIDADYVVQQDWLKDLVPLFRDAHVGLVQAPQDHRDGERSVMHHAMNGEYAGFFDIGMVQRNEYNSIIAHGTMCLVRRTALEAAGGWSSDTICEDTDLGLTLLELGWRAHYTNKRYGHGLLPDSFEAYKKQRHRWAYGGFQIVRKHWRCFLPGGSRLTRDQKREFTLGWLNWLGAESLGVAVAILNVIWVPIVAFLDIAVPDLILTVPIIASFTVSLTHFVTLYRLRVKTDRIQLAGAVFAAMSVQWTVARAVGLSIINDHLPFVRTSKGGLRRTADFHAFWEAVLAFLLLAGAVLLVATNVKQIREINIFAVVLVVQSLPFLAAVGLAAIERTRFNDFAYWRSLEAQLGELVARRTAAPTPATASVPAVERTEVVS
;
A
#
# COMPACT_ATOMS: atom_id res chain seq x y z
N MET A 1 33.21 1.49 -5.74
CA MET A 1 32.46 2.58 -6.43
C MET A 1 32.31 2.35 -7.93
N ARG A 2 33.38 2.21 -8.76
CA ARG A 2 33.24 2.05 -10.23
C ARG A 2 32.31 0.92 -10.66
N SER A 3 32.46 -0.27 -10.05
CA SER A 3 31.62 -1.43 -10.39
C SER A 3 30.15 -1.27 -9.98
N VAL A 4 29.89 -0.60 -8.85
CA VAL A 4 28.52 -0.28 -8.41
C VAL A 4 27.89 0.75 -9.33
N ALA A 5 28.64 1.80 -9.73
CA ALA A 5 28.18 2.76 -10.71
C ALA A 5 27.85 2.11 -12.07
N ALA A 6 28.67 1.14 -12.52
CA ALA A 6 28.42 0.37 -13.73
C ALA A 6 27.12 -0.47 -13.62
N ILE A 7 26.84 -1.05 -12.46
CA ILE A 7 25.58 -1.77 -12.22
C ILE A 7 24.38 -0.81 -12.27
N ILE A 8 24.45 0.33 -11.60
CA ILE A 8 23.38 1.34 -11.65
C ILE A 8 23.12 1.78 -13.09
N ALA A 9 24.19 2.06 -13.84
CA ALA A 9 24.07 2.42 -15.25
C ALA A 9 23.46 1.29 -16.09
N LEU A 10 23.89 0.03 -15.85
CA LEU A 10 23.33 -1.13 -16.54
C LEU A 10 21.83 -1.29 -16.28
N VAL A 11 21.40 -1.19 -15.01
CA VAL A 11 19.98 -1.30 -14.64
C VAL A 11 19.17 -0.14 -15.25
N ALA A 12 19.72 1.07 -15.27
CA ALA A 12 19.10 2.21 -15.95
C ALA A 12 19.01 2.00 -17.47
N CYS A 13 20.04 1.42 -18.12
CA CYS A 13 19.98 1.02 -19.53
C CYS A 13 18.93 -0.05 -19.79
N VAL A 14 18.78 -1.04 -18.90
CA VAL A 14 17.71 -2.04 -18.99
C VAL A 14 16.34 -1.37 -18.92
N GLN A 15 16.16 -0.44 -18.00
CA GLN A 15 14.90 0.33 -17.89
C GLN A 15 14.65 1.14 -19.16
N ALA A 16 15.65 1.83 -19.68
CA ALA A 16 15.53 2.56 -20.94
C ALA A 16 15.17 1.64 -22.12
N GLY A 17 15.78 0.44 -22.16
CA GLY A 17 15.46 -0.60 -23.14
C GLY A 17 14.02 -1.11 -23.00
N LEU A 18 13.52 -1.30 -21.76
CA LEU A 18 12.13 -1.67 -21.53
C LEU A 18 11.17 -0.57 -22.01
N TRP A 19 11.45 0.70 -21.74
CA TRP A 19 10.68 1.81 -22.28
C TRP A 19 10.70 1.84 -23.81
N ALA A 20 11.85 1.56 -24.43
CA ALA A 20 11.93 1.51 -25.90
C ALA A 20 11.13 0.34 -26.51
N LEU A 21 11.06 -0.80 -25.80
CA LEU A 21 10.27 -1.95 -26.23
C LEU A 21 8.77 -1.78 -25.96
N ASP A 22 8.42 -1.03 -24.90
CA ASP A 22 7.04 -0.75 -24.51
C ASP A 22 6.38 0.36 -25.33
N GLN A 23 7.13 1.02 -26.21
CA GLN A 23 6.55 1.98 -27.12
C GLN A 23 5.60 1.28 -28.09
N HIS A 24 4.31 1.38 -27.80
CA HIS A 24 3.28 0.84 -28.67
C HIS A 24 3.21 1.61 -29.99
N HIS A 25 3.21 0.86 -31.07
CA HIS A 25 2.98 1.35 -32.45
C HIS A 25 1.72 0.68 -32.96
N LEU A 26 0.61 1.42 -32.99
CA LEU A 26 -0.65 0.92 -33.53
C LEU A 26 -0.90 1.48 -34.93
N SER A 27 -1.35 0.63 -35.81
CA SER A 27 -1.80 1.02 -37.13
C SER A 27 -3.33 1.04 -37.19
N ALA A 28 -3.87 2.14 -37.64
CA ALA A 28 -5.29 2.28 -37.97
C ALA A 28 -5.40 2.92 -39.35
N PRO A 29 -6.56 2.83 -40.02
CA PRO A 29 -6.73 3.45 -41.35
C PRO A 29 -6.29 4.92 -41.35
N ASN A 30 -5.55 5.36 -42.35
CA ASN A 30 -5.19 6.76 -42.48
C ASN A 30 -6.38 7.57 -43.01
N PHE A 31 -6.51 8.80 -42.52
CA PHE A 31 -7.53 9.72 -42.98
C PHE A 31 -6.90 11.09 -43.22
N ASP A 32 -6.81 11.47 -44.51
CA ASP A 32 -6.22 12.76 -44.94
C ASP A 32 -7.30 13.78 -45.37
N GLY A 33 -8.57 13.45 -45.18
CA GLY A 33 -9.73 14.30 -45.49
C GLY A 33 -10.15 15.22 -44.35
N GLN A 34 -11.25 15.94 -44.63
CA GLN A 34 -11.94 16.68 -43.53
C GLN A 34 -13.10 15.87 -43.01
N LEU A 35 -13.26 15.81 -41.67
CA LEU A 35 -14.39 15.19 -40.99
C LEU A 35 -15.71 15.80 -41.45
N ALA A 36 -16.74 14.97 -41.55
CA ALA A 36 -18.07 15.46 -41.97
C ALA A 36 -18.58 16.54 -41.05
N SER A 37 -18.52 16.30 -39.70
CA SER A 37 -18.89 17.24 -38.68
C SER A 37 -18.25 16.86 -37.31
N VAL A 38 -18.08 17.85 -36.45
CA VAL A 38 -17.60 17.64 -35.07
C VAL A 38 -18.40 18.50 -34.08
N SER A 39 -18.76 17.94 -32.94
CA SER A 39 -19.44 18.66 -31.86
C SER A 39 -18.52 19.69 -31.24
N TYR A 40 -19.01 20.91 -31.06
CA TYR A 40 -18.27 22.04 -30.53
C TYR A 40 -19.02 22.75 -29.42
N ALA A 41 -18.40 22.84 -28.24
CA ALA A 41 -18.86 23.62 -27.11
C ALA A 41 -17.79 24.67 -26.77
N PRO A 42 -18.08 25.98 -26.86
CA PRO A 42 -17.08 27.04 -26.75
C PRO A 42 -16.74 27.43 -25.31
N PHE A 43 -16.67 26.44 -24.40
CA PHE A 43 -16.33 26.64 -22.99
C PHE A 43 -14.90 26.17 -22.71
N ALA A 44 -14.19 26.88 -21.85
CA ALA A 44 -12.80 26.57 -21.52
C ALA A 44 -12.60 26.42 -20.01
N GLY A 45 -11.73 25.51 -19.59
CA GLY A 45 -11.38 25.27 -18.20
C GLY A 45 -12.59 24.80 -17.39
N SER A 46 -12.83 25.45 -16.26
CA SER A 46 -13.96 25.18 -15.35
C SER A 46 -15.24 25.95 -15.68
N ALA A 47 -15.28 26.64 -16.84
CA ALA A 47 -16.45 27.39 -17.26
C ALA A 47 -17.62 26.44 -17.54
N HIS A 48 -18.60 26.40 -16.66
CA HIS A 48 -19.77 25.55 -16.77
C HIS A 48 -20.96 26.34 -17.38
N PRO A 49 -21.58 25.85 -18.45
CA PRO A 49 -22.74 26.56 -19.07
C PRO A 49 -23.84 26.87 -18.08
N ASP A 50 -24.22 25.89 -17.23
CA ASP A 50 -25.30 26.07 -16.24
C ASP A 50 -24.96 27.01 -15.07
N SER A 51 -23.68 27.33 -14.87
CA SER A 51 -23.24 28.33 -13.90
C SER A 51 -23.34 29.78 -14.43
N GLY A 52 -23.87 29.96 -15.65
CA GLY A 52 -24.00 31.27 -16.32
C GLY A 52 -22.73 31.74 -17.00
N ALA A 53 -21.74 30.87 -17.21
CA ALA A 53 -20.55 31.15 -18.01
C ALA A 53 -20.99 31.46 -19.45
N LYS A 54 -20.42 32.54 -20.04
CA LYS A 54 -20.67 32.93 -21.43
C LYS A 54 -19.46 32.63 -22.28
N ALA A 55 -19.69 32.03 -23.44
CA ALA A 55 -18.68 31.85 -24.43
C ALA A 55 -18.12 33.19 -24.93
N GLN A 56 -16.82 33.28 -25.16
CA GLN A 56 -16.17 34.54 -25.59
C GLN A 56 -15.78 34.48 -27.05
N THR A 57 -16.04 35.57 -27.79
CA THR A 57 -15.74 35.72 -29.23
C THR A 57 -14.29 35.34 -29.57
N ALA A 58 -13.33 35.80 -28.77
CA ALA A 58 -11.91 35.52 -29.00
C ALA A 58 -11.57 34.02 -28.83
N GLN A 59 -12.24 33.35 -27.92
CA GLN A 59 -12.06 31.89 -27.73
C GLN A 59 -12.68 31.12 -28.87
N ILE A 60 -13.91 31.45 -29.26
CA ILE A 60 -14.60 30.83 -30.39
C ILE A 60 -13.75 30.99 -31.67
N ARG A 61 -13.23 32.18 -31.96
CA ARG A 61 -12.40 32.40 -33.16
C ARG A 61 -11.13 31.60 -33.15
N ARG A 62 -10.44 31.45 -32.02
CA ARG A 62 -9.25 30.57 -31.90
C ARG A 62 -9.59 29.13 -32.15
N ASP A 63 -10.66 28.64 -31.51
CA ASP A 63 -11.07 27.24 -31.63
C ASP A 63 -11.52 26.89 -33.05
N LEU A 64 -12.31 27.77 -33.68
CA LEU A 64 -12.76 27.55 -35.07
C LEU A 64 -11.63 27.65 -36.13
N ASN A 65 -10.63 28.47 -35.87
CA ASN A 65 -9.42 28.47 -36.71
C ASN A 65 -8.65 27.14 -36.64
N LEU A 66 -8.67 26.49 -35.45
CA LEU A 66 -8.09 25.16 -35.26
C LEU A 66 -8.92 24.06 -35.95
N LEU A 67 -10.25 24.16 -35.93
CA LEU A 67 -11.16 23.15 -36.44
C LEU A 67 -11.40 23.25 -37.95
N ALA A 68 -11.26 24.41 -38.58
CA ALA A 68 -11.53 24.62 -40.00
C ALA A 68 -10.69 23.73 -40.96
N PRO A 69 -9.42 23.47 -40.71
CA PRO A 69 -8.66 22.49 -41.52
C PRO A 69 -9.14 21.04 -41.31
N LEU A 70 -9.71 20.72 -40.14
CA LEU A 70 -10.02 19.36 -39.75
C LEU A 70 -11.43 18.92 -40.13
N ALA A 71 -12.41 19.83 -40.15
CA ALA A 71 -13.82 19.48 -40.35
C ALA A 71 -14.53 20.40 -41.32
N ARG A 72 -15.52 19.86 -42.05
CA ARG A 72 -16.39 20.61 -42.98
C ARG A 72 -17.51 21.35 -42.29
N ALA A 73 -17.93 20.85 -41.12
CA ALA A 73 -19.01 21.41 -40.34
C ALA A 73 -18.76 21.21 -38.83
N ILE A 74 -19.48 22.01 -38.05
CA ILE A 74 -19.56 21.85 -36.59
C ILE A 74 -21.01 21.73 -36.15
N ARG A 75 -21.24 21.06 -35.00
CA ARG A 75 -22.54 20.98 -34.33
C ARG A 75 -22.44 21.64 -32.94
N THR A 76 -23.41 22.52 -32.64
CA THR A 76 -23.58 23.07 -31.27
C THR A 76 -24.74 22.39 -30.55
N TYR A 77 -24.74 22.37 -29.19
CA TYR A 77 -25.79 21.79 -28.38
C TYR A 77 -26.82 22.82 -27.90
N SER A 78 -26.44 24.06 -27.85
CA SER A 78 -27.26 25.20 -27.40
C SER A 78 -27.07 26.35 -28.39
N SER A 79 -27.94 27.33 -28.31
CA SER A 79 -27.92 28.55 -29.11
C SER A 79 -27.99 29.82 -28.28
N THR A 80 -27.75 29.72 -26.95
CA THR A 80 -27.72 30.81 -25.99
C THR A 80 -26.40 30.80 -25.19
N GLY A 81 -26.22 31.78 -24.27
CA GLY A 81 -25.04 31.82 -23.41
C GLY A 81 -23.71 32.14 -24.12
N GLY A 82 -23.74 32.84 -25.25
CA GLY A 82 -22.58 33.17 -26.06
C GLY A 82 -22.39 32.19 -27.24
N VAL A 83 -23.07 31.03 -27.23
CA VAL A 83 -23.01 30.03 -28.33
C VAL A 83 -23.69 30.59 -29.60
N GLU A 84 -24.63 31.57 -29.47
CA GLU A 84 -25.27 32.30 -30.55
C GLU A 84 -24.27 33.04 -31.44
N LEU A 85 -23.04 33.27 -30.99
CA LEU A 85 -22.00 33.92 -31.79
C LEU A 85 -21.29 32.93 -32.75
N VAL A 86 -21.43 31.63 -32.50
CA VAL A 86 -20.72 30.61 -33.26
C VAL A 86 -21.04 30.62 -34.76
N PRO A 87 -22.29 30.67 -35.23
CA PRO A 87 -22.56 30.63 -36.66
C PRO A 87 -21.93 31.80 -37.44
N ALA A 88 -22.01 33.01 -36.93
CA ALA A 88 -21.41 34.18 -37.56
C ALA A 88 -19.87 34.06 -37.65
N ILE A 89 -19.20 33.62 -36.57
CA ILE A 89 -17.76 33.47 -36.55
C ILE A 89 -17.34 32.26 -37.44
N ALA A 90 -18.11 31.16 -37.44
CA ALA A 90 -17.83 29.99 -38.26
C ALA A 90 -17.87 30.31 -39.78
N SER A 91 -18.67 31.27 -40.19
CA SER A 91 -18.73 31.75 -41.59
C SER A 91 -17.40 32.41 -42.04
N GLU A 92 -16.65 33.02 -41.08
CA GLU A 92 -15.33 33.60 -41.39
C GLU A 92 -14.32 32.52 -41.85
N PHE A 93 -14.53 31.24 -41.45
CA PHE A 93 -13.68 30.10 -41.74
C PHE A 93 -14.28 29.11 -42.76
N GLY A 94 -15.41 29.45 -43.38
CA GLY A 94 -16.10 28.59 -44.34
C GLY A 94 -16.76 27.33 -43.72
N LEU A 95 -16.92 27.27 -42.38
CA LEU A 95 -17.54 26.16 -41.68
C LEU A 95 -19.07 26.22 -41.74
N ARG A 96 -19.71 25.10 -42.05
CA ARG A 96 -21.16 24.91 -41.90
C ARG A 96 -21.47 24.63 -40.42
N VAL A 97 -22.65 25.02 -39.97
CA VAL A 97 -23.08 24.86 -38.60
C VAL A 97 -24.43 24.19 -38.49
N THR A 98 -24.50 23.04 -37.83
CA THR A 98 -25.74 22.48 -37.33
C THR A 98 -25.99 23.04 -35.91
N ILE A 99 -26.99 23.89 -35.77
CA ILE A 99 -27.25 24.56 -34.47
C ILE A 99 -28.19 23.74 -33.62
N GLY A 100 -27.89 23.68 -32.31
CA GLY A 100 -28.71 23.01 -31.29
C GLY A 100 -29.57 23.96 -30.50
N ALA A 101 -30.78 23.55 -30.12
CA ALA A 101 -31.57 24.13 -29.06
C ALA A 101 -31.55 23.16 -27.88
N TRP A 102 -30.98 23.57 -26.73
CA TRP A 102 -30.97 22.77 -25.53
C TRP A 102 -32.36 22.75 -24.89
N ILE A 103 -32.99 21.60 -24.86
CA ILE A 103 -34.32 21.40 -24.29
C ILE A 103 -34.25 20.59 -23.02
N ASP A 104 -34.78 21.14 -21.93
CA ASP A 104 -34.86 20.50 -20.62
C ASP A 104 -36.25 20.72 -19.98
N LYS A 105 -36.39 20.49 -18.69
CA LYS A 105 -37.64 20.70 -17.94
C LYS A 105 -38.02 22.16 -17.73
N HIS A 106 -37.12 23.13 -17.99
CA HIS A 106 -37.30 24.53 -17.75
C HIS A 106 -37.89 25.23 -18.99
N GLN A 107 -39.18 25.46 -19.00
CA GLN A 107 -39.90 26.01 -20.14
C GLN A 107 -39.34 27.35 -20.62
N ASP A 108 -38.99 28.26 -19.69
CA ASP A 108 -38.41 29.57 -20.04
C ASP A 108 -37.07 29.44 -20.76
N ARG A 109 -36.25 28.45 -20.44
CA ARG A 109 -35.03 28.14 -21.16
C ARG A 109 -35.35 27.64 -22.57
N ASN A 110 -36.26 26.67 -22.65
CA ASN A 110 -36.67 26.07 -23.90
C ASN A 110 -37.20 27.16 -24.89
N GLU A 111 -38.01 28.12 -24.41
CA GLU A 111 -38.50 29.22 -25.22
C GLU A 111 -37.36 30.09 -25.75
N ARG A 112 -36.40 30.44 -24.90
CA ARG A 112 -35.22 31.23 -25.33
C ARG A 112 -34.38 30.50 -26.38
N GLU A 113 -34.12 29.21 -26.18
CA GLU A 113 -33.38 28.37 -27.10
C GLU A 113 -34.08 28.25 -28.46
N ILE A 114 -35.42 27.97 -28.47
CA ILE A 114 -36.21 27.90 -29.71
C ILE A 114 -36.24 29.23 -30.44
N ALA A 115 -36.41 30.34 -29.74
CA ALA A 115 -36.40 31.67 -30.36
C ALA A 115 -35.02 31.98 -30.98
N SER A 116 -33.96 31.62 -30.25
CA SER A 116 -32.57 31.83 -30.73
C SER A 116 -32.24 31.02 -31.97
N VAL A 117 -32.52 29.71 -32.00
CA VAL A 117 -32.24 28.90 -33.21
C VAL A 117 -33.00 29.37 -34.42
N ILE A 118 -34.26 29.84 -34.29
CA ILE A 118 -35.05 30.40 -35.37
C ILE A 118 -34.44 31.69 -35.90
N ASP A 119 -33.96 32.57 -35.02
CA ASP A 119 -33.33 33.85 -35.42
C ASP A 119 -31.96 33.57 -36.10
N LEU A 120 -31.12 32.71 -35.53
CA LEU A 120 -29.84 32.34 -36.07
C LEU A 120 -29.96 31.67 -37.46
N ALA A 121 -30.92 30.78 -37.65
CA ALA A 121 -31.20 30.12 -38.92
C ALA A 121 -31.57 31.13 -40.05
N LYS A 122 -32.23 32.23 -39.69
CA LYS A 122 -32.60 33.28 -40.64
C LYS A 122 -31.45 34.24 -40.97
N ARG A 123 -30.53 34.47 -40.02
CA ARG A 123 -29.46 35.45 -40.16
C ARG A 123 -28.18 34.87 -40.77
N ASN A 124 -27.95 33.57 -40.66
CA ASN A 124 -26.68 32.95 -41.00
C ASN A 124 -26.87 31.89 -42.09
N SER A 125 -26.40 32.20 -43.30
CA SER A 125 -26.52 31.31 -44.47
C SER A 125 -25.67 30.03 -44.40
N ASN A 126 -24.69 29.97 -43.50
CA ASN A 126 -23.87 28.78 -43.22
C ASN A 126 -24.52 27.81 -42.24
N VAL A 127 -25.68 28.12 -41.67
CA VAL A 127 -26.46 27.16 -40.91
C VAL A 127 -27.14 26.18 -41.85
N ASN A 128 -26.87 24.90 -41.67
CA ASN A 128 -27.31 23.81 -42.56
C ASN A 128 -28.33 22.84 -41.95
N GLY A 129 -28.65 22.98 -40.65
CA GLY A 129 -29.62 22.15 -39.96
C GLY A 129 -29.86 22.59 -38.51
N ILE A 130 -30.97 22.14 -37.93
CA ILE A 130 -31.35 22.47 -36.54
C ILE A 130 -31.67 21.18 -35.81
N ILE A 131 -31.08 21.03 -34.58
CA ILE A 131 -31.35 19.93 -33.65
C ILE A 131 -32.10 20.51 -32.44
N VAL A 132 -33.36 20.13 -32.26
CA VAL A 132 -34.21 20.59 -31.14
C VAL A 132 -34.22 19.53 -30.06
N GLY A 133 -33.47 19.73 -29.00
CA GLY A 133 -33.25 18.76 -27.92
C GLY A 133 -32.09 17.82 -28.17
N ASN A 134 -31.39 17.47 -27.11
CA ASN A 134 -30.31 16.51 -27.07
C ASN A 134 -30.56 15.49 -25.98
N GLU A 135 -30.89 14.23 -26.37
CA GLU A 135 -31.27 13.14 -25.44
C GLU A 135 -32.41 13.52 -24.49
N THR A 136 -33.28 14.38 -24.95
CA THR A 136 -34.33 15.00 -24.14
C THR A 136 -35.36 13.96 -23.65
N ILE A 137 -35.71 13.00 -24.52
CA ILE A 137 -36.58 11.88 -24.14
C ILE A 137 -35.83 10.88 -23.29
N TYR A 138 -34.61 10.50 -23.66
CA TYR A 138 -33.79 9.58 -22.90
C TYR A 138 -33.55 10.05 -21.44
N ARG A 139 -33.27 11.33 -21.26
CA ARG A 139 -33.10 11.97 -19.95
C ARG A 139 -34.41 12.21 -19.19
N GLY A 140 -35.56 11.95 -19.80
CA GLY A 140 -36.88 12.16 -19.19
C GLY A 140 -37.25 13.65 -18.95
N GLU A 141 -36.62 14.58 -19.69
CA GLU A 141 -36.76 16.02 -19.50
C GLU A 141 -38.08 16.52 -20.12
N GLN A 142 -38.54 15.93 -21.23
CA GLN A 142 -39.78 16.22 -21.90
C GLN A 142 -40.53 14.95 -22.29
N LYS A 143 -41.87 15.05 -22.52
CA LYS A 143 -42.62 13.97 -23.15
C LYS A 143 -42.53 14.09 -24.67
N VAL A 144 -42.65 12.96 -25.35
CA VAL A 144 -42.57 12.87 -26.82
C VAL A 144 -43.53 13.86 -27.53
N PRO A 145 -44.83 13.97 -27.16
CA PRO A 145 -45.72 14.95 -27.80
C PRO A 145 -45.27 16.40 -27.65
N ASP A 146 -44.71 16.76 -26.49
CA ASP A 146 -44.29 18.14 -26.21
C ASP A 146 -43.04 18.48 -27.05
N LEU A 147 -42.07 17.56 -27.14
CA LEU A 147 -40.90 17.72 -28.00
C LEU A 147 -41.30 17.82 -29.49
N ILE A 148 -42.26 17.01 -29.93
CA ILE A 148 -42.79 17.09 -31.31
C ILE A 148 -43.40 18.47 -31.59
N GLN A 149 -44.17 19.07 -30.67
CA GLN A 149 -44.71 20.41 -30.85
C GLN A 149 -43.59 21.46 -31.02
N MET A 150 -42.52 21.34 -30.23
CA MET A 150 -41.35 22.23 -30.35
C MET A 150 -40.65 22.09 -31.71
N ILE A 151 -40.42 20.84 -32.15
CA ILE A 151 -39.83 20.53 -33.46
C ILE A 151 -40.70 21.14 -34.59
N GLN A 152 -42.00 20.90 -34.57
CA GLN A 152 -42.92 21.42 -35.58
C GLN A 152 -42.99 22.96 -35.60
N ARG A 153 -42.86 23.62 -34.46
CA ARG A 153 -42.78 25.08 -34.36
C ARG A 153 -41.54 25.60 -35.07
N VAL A 154 -40.38 24.97 -34.89
CA VAL A 154 -39.12 25.35 -35.55
C VAL A 154 -39.19 25.07 -37.04
N LYS A 155 -39.74 23.90 -37.44
CA LYS A 155 -39.93 23.57 -38.87
C LYS A 155 -40.83 24.59 -39.62
N ARG A 156 -41.88 25.06 -38.98
CA ARG A 156 -42.77 26.07 -39.58
C ARG A 156 -42.11 27.45 -39.69
N ALA A 157 -41.11 27.75 -38.87
CA ALA A 157 -40.45 29.03 -38.80
C ALA A 157 -39.19 29.15 -39.66
N THR A 158 -38.66 28.02 -40.18
CA THR A 158 -37.41 27.93 -40.93
C THR A 158 -37.54 27.04 -42.17
N ASN A 159 -36.69 27.23 -43.17
CA ASN A 159 -36.60 26.33 -44.38
C ASN A 159 -35.48 25.33 -44.29
N LEU A 160 -34.86 25.16 -43.11
CA LEU A 160 -33.79 24.24 -42.87
C LEU A 160 -34.28 22.88 -42.37
N PRO A 161 -33.50 21.77 -42.55
CA PRO A 161 -33.85 20.48 -41.99
C PRO A 161 -33.81 20.54 -40.48
N VAL A 162 -34.88 20.03 -39.84
CA VAL A 162 -35.05 20.01 -38.38
C VAL A 162 -35.16 18.58 -37.85
N THR A 163 -34.46 18.27 -36.76
CA THR A 163 -34.53 16.98 -36.08
C THR A 163 -34.36 17.18 -34.55
N THR A 164 -34.35 16.06 -33.82
CA THR A 164 -33.83 15.96 -32.43
C THR A 164 -32.69 14.97 -32.38
N GLY A 165 -31.80 15.09 -31.40
CA GLY A 165 -30.69 14.13 -31.16
C GLY A 165 -31.09 13.17 -30.04
N GLU A 166 -31.19 11.88 -30.31
CA GLU A 166 -31.54 10.87 -29.31
C GLU A 166 -30.67 9.62 -29.46
N ILE A 167 -30.54 8.84 -28.40
CA ILE A 167 -29.86 7.53 -28.45
C ILE A 167 -30.63 6.62 -29.40
N TRP A 168 -29.92 5.76 -30.12
CA TRP A 168 -30.46 4.97 -31.22
C TRP A 168 -31.71 4.15 -30.88
N HIS A 169 -31.81 3.59 -29.66
CA HIS A 169 -32.98 2.79 -29.25
C HIS A 169 -34.24 3.65 -29.05
N VAL A 170 -34.11 4.92 -28.62
CA VAL A 170 -35.24 5.84 -28.48
C VAL A 170 -35.96 6.05 -29.82
N TRP A 171 -35.22 6.08 -30.92
CA TRP A 171 -35.81 6.16 -32.25
C TRP A 171 -36.64 4.94 -32.62
N ILE A 172 -36.29 3.74 -32.11
CA ILE A 172 -37.06 2.51 -32.32
C ILE A 172 -38.28 2.45 -31.41
N GLU A 173 -38.14 2.89 -30.18
CA GLU A 173 -39.23 2.90 -29.17
C GLU A 173 -40.29 3.96 -29.48
N HIS A 174 -39.92 5.05 -30.16
CA HIS A 174 -40.78 6.19 -30.46
C HIS A 174 -40.87 6.51 -31.97
N PRO A 175 -41.54 5.67 -32.79
CA PRO A 175 -41.63 5.89 -34.24
C PRO A 175 -42.39 7.19 -34.61
N GLU A 176 -43.20 7.77 -33.73
CA GLU A 176 -43.89 9.05 -33.91
C GLU A 176 -42.86 10.22 -34.01
N LEU A 177 -41.69 10.12 -33.40
CA LEU A 177 -40.60 11.08 -33.59
C LEU A 177 -40.09 11.08 -35.03
N VAL A 178 -39.92 9.89 -35.61
CA VAL A 178 -39.40 9.73 -36.99
C VAL A 178 -40.29 10.41 -38.01
N SER A 179 -41.61 10.37 -37.84
CA SER A 179 -42.54 11.06 -38.72
C SER A 179 -42.48 12.60 -38.57
N SER A 180 -42.05 13.10 -37.43
CA SER A 180 -42.06 14.52 -37.08
C SER A 180 -40.78 15.26 -37.50
N VAL A 181 -39.68 14.56 -37.75
CA VAL A 181 -38.38 15.11 -38.09
C VAL A 181 -38.07 14.97 -39.61
N ASP A 182 -37.07 15.73 -40.11
CA ASP A 182 -36.65 15.62 -41.50
C ASP A 182 -35.65 14.47 -41.72
N TYR A 183 -34.83 14.17 -40.71
CA TYR A 183 -33.89 13.06 -40.68
C TYR A 183 -33.74 12.51 -39.25
N ILE A 184 -33.27 11.28 -39.09
CA ILE A 184 -32.94 10.67 -37.82
C ILE A 184 -31.51 11.11 -37.43
N ALA A 185 -31.37 11.75 -36.27
CA ALA A 185 -30.06 12.08 -35.67
C ALA A 185 -29.80 11.12 -34.48
N ALA A 186 -29.20 9.98 -34.78
CA ALA A 186 -28.96 8.92 -33.81
C ALA A 186 -27.63 9.10 -33.11
N HIS A 187 -27.65 9.00 -31.78
CA HIS A 187 -26.43 8.88 -30.97
C HIS A 187 -26.08 7.39 -30.87
N ILE A 188 -24.87 7.04 -31.27
CA ILE A 188 -24.35 5.66 -31.21
C ILE A 188 -22.99 5.74 -30.52
N LEU A 189 -22.96 5.39 -29.26
CA LEU A 189 -21.81 5.54 -28.37
C LEU A 189 -21.45 4.20 -27.74
N PRO A 190 -20.70 3.32 -28.42
CA PRO A 190 -20.41 1.95 -27.99
C PRO A 190 -19.71 1.85 -26.63
N TYR A 191 -19.00 2.89 -26.21
CA TYR A 191 -18.39 2.97 -24.89
C TYR A 191 -19.44 2.82 -23.76
N TRP A 192 -20.56 3.55 -23.86
CA TRP A 192 -21.63 3.51 -22.84
C TRP A 192 -22.38 2.17 -22.81
N GLU A 193 -22.32 1.40 -23.87
CA GLU A 193 -22.88 0.05 -23.94
C GLU A 193 -21.89 -1.01 -23.43
N GLY A 194 -20.62 -0.64 -23.22
CA GLY A 194 -19.57 -1.50 -22.66
C GLY A 194 -18.90 -2.42 -23.68
N PHE A 195 -18.96 -2.08 -24.99
CA PHE A 195 -18.21 -2.80 -26.03
C PHE A 195 -16.73 -2.42 -26.00
N SER A 196 -15.87 -3.41 -26.28
CA SER A 196 -14.43 -3.12 -26.40
C SER A 196 -14.15 -2.24 -27.62
N GLU A 197 -12.98 -1.57 -27.62
CA GLU A 197 -12.49 -0.76 -28.73
C GLU A 197 -12.46 -1.53 -30.06
N GLY A 198 -12.10 -2.82 -30.03
CA GLY A 198 -12.08 -3.69 -31.21
C GLY A 198 -13.46 -4.04 -31.76
N GLN A 199 -14.54 -3.86 -30.98
CA GLN A 199 -15.92 -4.15 -31.36
C GLN A 199 -16.72 -2.87 -31.67
N ALA A 200 -16.25 -1.73 -31.20
CA ALA A 200 -17.00 -0.46 -31.17
C ALA A 200 -17.53 -0.05 -32.54
N VAL A 201 -16.71 -0.11 -33.58
CA VAL A 201 -17.09 0.34 -34.94
C VAL A 201 -18.04 -0.65 -35.60
N ASP A 202 -17.81 -1.98 -35.43
CA ASP A 202 -18.72 -3.00 -35.97
C ASP A 202 -20.12 -2.85 -35.36
N GLN A 203 -20.20 -2.62 -34.04
CA GLN A 203 -21.49 -2.40 -33.36
C GLN A 203 -22.18 -1.13 -33.83
N ALA A 204 -21.42 -0.04 -34.05
CA ALA A 204 -22.00 1.19 -34.55
C ALA A 204 -22.60 1.02 -35.94
N ILE A 205 -21.93 0.30 -36.85
CA ILE A 205 -22.44 0.00 -38.18
C ILE A 205 -23.66 -0.92 -38.14
N LEU A 206 -23.65 -1.95 -37.28
CA LEU A 206 -24.80 -2.81 -37.08
C LEU A 206 -26.05 -2.05 -36.58
N ILE A 207 -25.86 -1.11 -35.67
CA ILE A 207 -26.92 -0.24 -35.16
C ILE A 207 -27.43 0.67 -36.28
N TYR A 208 -26.51 1.28 -37.04
CA TYR A 208 -26.89 2.10 -38.22
C TYR A 208 -27.70 1.31 -39.24
N ASP A 209 -27.28 0.11 -39.59
CA ASP A 209 -28.00 -0.77 -40.52
C ASP A 209 -29.36 -1.20 -40.00
N LYS A 210 -29.46 -1.46 -38.69
CA LYS A 210 -30.76 -1.75 -38.03
C LYS A 210 -31.71 -0.57 -38.16
N LEU A 211 -31.27 0.66 -37.92
CA LEU A 211 -32.09 1.86 -38.10
C LEU A 211 -32.51 2.04 -39.56
N ARG A 212 -31.60 1.81 -40.52
CA ARG A 212 -31.86 1.90 -41.93
C ARG A 212 -32.89 0.85 -42.42
N GLN A 213 -32.83 -0.35 -41.85
CA GLN A 213 -33.83 -1.39 -42.15
C GLN A 213 -35.18 -1.09 -41.49
N THR A 214 -35.19 -0.49 -40.31
CA THR A 214 -36.44 -0.16 -39.58
C THR A 214 -37.15 1.03 -40.25
N TYR A 215 -36.41 1.99 -40.82
CA TYR A 215 -36.96 3.20 -41.42
C TYR A 215 -36.44 3.39 -42.85
N PRO A 216 -36.88 2.56 -43.83
CA PRO A 216 -36.45 2.64 -45.21
C PRO A 216 -36.75 4.01 -45.82
N GLY A 217 -35.78 4.59 -46.52
CA GLY A 217 -35.93 5.89 -47.19
C GLY A 217 -35.79 7.11 -46.31
N LYS A 218 -35.71 6.95 -44.96
CA LYS A 218 -35.40 8.06 -44.07
C LYS A 218 -33.89 8.31 -44.04
N ARG A 219 -33.47 9.56 -44.20
CA ARG A 219 -32.06 9.92 -44.01
C ARG A 219 -31.67 9.70 -42.52
N ILE A 220 -30.56 9.06 -42.31
CA ILE A 220 -30.01 8.80 -40.96
C ILE A 220 -28.64 9.44 -40.88
N VAL A 221 -28.41 10.17 -39.80
CA VAL A 221 -27.11 10.77 -39.41
C VAL A 221 -26.71 10.14 -38.11
N ILE A 222 -25.48 9.62 -38.03
CA ILE A 222 -24.88 9.28 -36.72
C ILE A 222 -24.46 10.60 -36.10
N ALA A 223 -25.38 11.19 -35.31
CA ALA A 223 -25.22 12.54 -34.80
C ALA A 223 -24.23 12.64 -33.61
N GLU A 224 -23.93 11.51 -32.97
CA GLU A 224 -22.85 11.37 -32.00
C GLU A 224 -22.19 10.02 -32.14
N PHE A 225 -20.89 10.04 -32.42
CA PHE A 225 -19.98 8.92 -32.30
C PHE A 225 -18.68 9.41 -31.68
N GLY A 226 -18.16 8.67 -30.71
CA GLY A 226 -16.93 9.06 -30.03
C GLY A 226 -16.37 7.94 -29.17
N TRP A 227 -15.15 8.18 -28.61
CA TRP A 227 -14.48 7.33 -27.66
C TRP A 227 -13.69 8.19 -26.68
N PRO A 228 -13.77 7.94 -25.35
CA PRO A 228 -13.04 8.76 -24.38
C PRO A 228 -11.56 8.37 -24.32
N SER A 229 -10.70 9.37 -24.11
CA SER A 229 -9.24 9.20 -24.05
C SER A 229 -8.69 8.95 -22.65
N ALA A 230 -9.50 9.04 -21.61
CA ALA A 230 -9.14 8.79 -20.22
C ALA A 230 -10.41 8.55 -19.37
N GLY A 231 -10.21 8.10 -18.14
CA GLY A 231 -11.26 7.79 -17.19
C GLY A 231 -11.30 6.30 -16.85
N TYR A 232 -12.42 5.85 -16.26
CA TYR A 232 -12.58 4.44 -15.86
C TYR A 232 -13.13 3.60 -17.01
N ASN A 233 -12.85 2.30 -17.00
CA ASN A 233 -13.50 1.37 -17.92
C ASN A 233 -14.99 1.21 -17.58
N LEU A 234 -15.79 0.91 -18.60
CA LEU A 234 -17.17 0.46 -18.45
C LEU A 234 -17.30 -0.93 -19.03
N LYS A 235 -17.43 -1.95 -18.19
CA LYS A 235 -17.34 -3.36 -18.61
C LYS A 235 -16.08 -3.60 -19.45
N ASN A 236 -16.23 -3.97 -20.75
CA ASN A 236 -15.11 -4.22 -21.65
C ASN A 236 -14.60 -2.97 -22.39
N ALA A 237 -15.31 -1.84 -22.29
CA ALA A 237 -14.89 -0.58 -22.93
C ALA A 237 -13.77 0.07 -22.09
N ASN A 238 -12.57 0.16 -22.65
CA ASN A 238 -11.44 0.80 -22.02
C ASN A 238 -11.23 2.18 -22.65
N PRO A 239 -11.25 3.27 -21.86
CA PRO A 239 -10.87 4.58 -22.34
C PRO A 239 -9.34 4.66 -22.45
N GLY A 240 -8.86 5.42 -23.44
CA GLY A 240 -7.44 5.63 -23.64
C GLY A 240 -7.16 6.41 -24.92
N ARG A 241 -5.99 7.07 -24.99
CA ARG A 241 -5.62 7.85 -26.19
C ARG A 241 -5.42 6.96 -27.41
N PHE A 242 -4.86 5.76 -27.22
CA PHE A 242 -4.68 4.78 -28.29
C PHE A 242 -6.02 4.25 -28.78
N GLU A 243 -6.88 3.85 -27.85
CA GLU A 243 -8.21 3.33 -28.09
C GLU A 243 -9.05 4.37 -28.79
N GLN A 244 -9.02 5.63 -28.34
CA GLN A 244 -9.69 6.76 -29.02
C GLN A 244 -9.22 6.89 -30.47
N ALA A 245 -7.90 6.90 -30.69
CA ALA A 245 -7.32 7.06 -32.03
C ALA A 245 -7.71 5.93 -32.98
N VAL A 246 -7.63 4.66 -32.51
CA VAL A 246 -7.98 3.47 -33.31
C VAL A 246 -9.46 3.48 -33.64
N VAL A 247 -10.34 3.68 -32.66
CA VAL A 247 -11.78 3.67 -32.85
C VAL A 247 -12.24 4.78 -33.78
N LEU A 248 -11.75 6.00 -33.60
CA LEU A 248 -12.17 7.14 -34.41
C LEU A 248 -11.65 7.05 -35.86
N ARG A 249 -10.41 6.63 -36.06
CA ARG A 249 -9.84 6.48 -37.40
C ARG A 249 -10.52 5.34 -38.19
N ASP A 250 -10.80 4.21 -37.51
CA ASP A 250 -11.53 3.10 -38.14
C ASP A 250 -12.97 3.52 -38.48
N PHE A 251 -13.67 4.16 -37.53
CA PHE A 251 -15.04 4.65 -37.77
C PHE A 251 -15.11 5.63 -38.92
N VAL A 252 -14.25 6.66 -38.95
CA VAL A 252 -14.27 7.67 -40.00
C VAL A 252 -13.97 7.06 -41.35
N SER A 253 -12.97 6.16 -41.44
CA SER A 253 -12.64 5.47 -42.70
C SER A 253 -13.82 4.66 -43.24
N ARG A 254 -14.53 3.93 -42.39
CA ARG A 254 -15.70 3.14 -42.77
C ARG A 254 -16.91 4.02 -43.08
N ALA A 255 -17.19 5.03 -42.30
CA ALA A 255 -18.30 5.95 -42.51
C ALA A 255 -18.19 6.68 -43.85
N GLU A 256 -17.01 7.19 -44.19
CA GLU A 256 -16.77 7.82 -45.49
C GLU A 256 -16.91 6.78 -46.65
N SER A 257 -16.42 5.55 -46.46
CA SER A 257 -16.54 4.50 -47.49
C SER A 257 -17.97 4.02 -47.75
N TYR A 258 -18.81 3.99 -46.68
CA TYR A 258 -20.21 3.62 -46.75
C TYR A 258 -21.14 4.80 -47.06
N GLY A 259 -20.61 6.03 -47.16
CA GLY A 259 -21.39 7.25 -47.33
C GLY A 259 -22.33 7.56 -46.18
N ILE A 260 -21.93 7.23 -44.95
CA ILE A 260 -22.67 7.52 -43.73
C ILE A 260 -22.42 8.98 -43.33
N ASP A 261 -23.48 9.75 -43.14
CA ASP A 261 -23.39 11.06 -42.50
C ASP A 261 -23.11 10.90 -41.02
N TYR A 262 -22.07 11.60 -40.52
CA TYR A 262 -21.66 11.48 -39.09
C TYR A 262 -21.22 12.79 -38.47
N ASN A 263 -21.23 12.82 -37.15
CA ASN A 263 -20.67 13.87 -36.32
C ASN A 263 -19.87 13.27 -35.16
N ILE A 264 -18.63 13.69 -34.98
CA ILE A 264 -17.74 13.19 -33.92
C ILE A 264 -17.94 13.95 -32.62
N VAL A 265 -18.06 13.26 -31.52
CA VAL A 265 -18.08 13.81 -30.16
C VAL A 265 -16.69 13.61 -29.55
N GLU A 266 -15.96 14.68 -29.23
CA GLU A 266 -16.22 16.08 -29.49
C GLU A 266 -14.91 16.79 -29.91
N ALA A 267 -14.95 18.05 -30.27
CA ALA A 267 -13.78 18.79 -30.75
C ALA A 267 -12.71 18.94 -29.65
N ILE A 268 -13.08 19.44 -28.48
CA ILE A 268 -12.15 19.82 -27.41
C ILE A 268 -12.67 19.26 -26.09
N ASP A 269 -11.77 18.76 -25.28
CA ASP A 269 -12.08 18.30 -23.93
C ASP A 269 -12.83 19.33 -23.11
N GLN A 270 -13.81 18.86 -22.33
CA GLN A 270 -14.66 19.71 -21.51
C GLN A 270 -14.47 19.39 -20.01
N PRO A 271 -13.48 19.97 -19.31
CA PRO A 271 -13.16 19.65 -17.92
C PRO A 271 -14.31 19.80 -16.93
N TRP A 272 -15.35 20.56 -17.27
CA TRP A 272 -16.52 20.74 -16.45
C TRP A 272 -17.50 19.55 -16.45
N LYS A 273 -17.41 18.62 -17.40
CA LYS A 273 -18.28 17.44 -17.53
C LYS A 273 -17.94 16.30 -16.55
N VAL A 274 -17.48 16.63 -15.36
CA VAL A 274 -17.05 15.64 -14.35
C VAL A 274 -18.18 14.74 -13.82
N PHE A 275 -19.44 15.12 -14.05
CA PHE A 275 -20.60 14.35 -13.62
C PHE A 275 -20.96 13.18 -14.57
N GLU A 276 -20.35 13.11 -15.75
CA GLU A 276 -20.60 12.04 -16.72
C GLU A 276 -19.66 10.83 -16.51
N GLY A 277 -19.78 10.18 -15.35
CA GLY A 277 -19.17 8.87 -15.10
C GLY A 277 -17.64 8.80 -15.15
N GLY A 278 -16.95 9.91 -14.89
CA GLY A 278 -15.48 9.98 -14.88
C GLY A 278 -14.81 10.06 -16.26
N VAL A 279 -15.56 9.86 -17.37
CA VAL A 279 -15.04 9.98 -18.74
C VAL A 279 -15.54 11.24 -19.46
N GLY A 280 -16.56 11.93 -18.95
CA GLY A 280 -17.17 13.10 -19.54
C GLY A 280 -16.19 14.19 -20.02
N PRO A 281 -15.13 14.51 -19.27
CA PRO A 281 -14.15 15.50 -19.68
C PRO A 281 -13.30 15.13 -20.90
N TYR A 282 -13.23 13.85 -21.32
CA TYR A 282 -12.14 13.31 -22.14
C TYR A 282 -12.54 12.88 -23.57
N TRP A 283 -13.67 13.36 -24.09
CA TRP A 283 -14.15 12.96 -25.41
C TRP A 283 -13.54 13.77 -26.57
N GLY A 284 -12.84 14.87 -26.28
CA GLY A 284 -12.27 15.77 -27.29
C GLY A 284 -11.22 15.11 -28.18
N LEU A 285 -11.17 15.56 -29.44
CA LEU A 285 -10.03 15.32 -30.33
C LEU A 285 -8.79 16.09 -29.89
N PHE A 286 -9.02 17.25 -29.29
CA PHE A 286 -7.99 18.08 -28.66
C PHE A 286 -8.17 18.08 -27.13
N ASP A 287 -7.07 18.18 -26.40
CA ASP A 287 -7.13 18.40 -24.97
C ASP A 287 -7.64 19.82 -24.62
N ALA A 288 -7.87 20.09 -23.34
CA ALA A 288 -8.34 21.42 -22.91
C ALA A 288 -7.35 22.56 -23.22
N ALA A 289 -6.07 22.25 -23.46
CA ALA A 289 -5.04 23.18 -23.92
C ALA A 289 -4.97 23.30 -25.46
N ARG A 290 -5.89 22.67 -26.19
CA ARG A 290 -5.99 22.64 -27.65
C ARG A 290 -4.84 21.93 -28.35
N ARG A 291 -4.20 20.97 -27.68
CA ARG A 291 -3.20 20.10 -28.30
C ARG A 291 -3.89 18.85 -28.87
N PRO A 292 -3.56 18.42 -30.10
CA PRO A 292 -4.13 17.19 -30.65
C PRO A 292 -3.72 15.99 -29.79
N LYS A 293 -4.64 15.06 -29.58
CA LYS A 293 -4.38 13.87 -28.78
C LYS A 293 -3.75 12.75 -29.58
N PHE A 294 -4.00 12.75 -30.90
CA PHE A 294 -3.43 11.79 -31.86
C PHE A 294 -3.40 12.39 -33.26
N GLU A 295 -2.64 11.74 -34.13
CA GLU A 295 -2.58 12.09 -35.55
C GLU A 295 -3.59 11.25 -36.37
N TRP A 296 -4.20 11.85 -37.42
CA TRP A 296 -5.18 11.18 -38.26
C TRP A 296 -4.54 10.26 -39.30
N SER A 297 -3.28 10.43 -39.59
CA SER A 297 -2.47 9.62 -40.49
C SER A 297 -1.20 9.15 -39.77
N SER A 298 -0.48 8.19 -40.38
CA SER A 298 0.72 7.59 -39.81
C SER A 298 0.46 6.60 -38.64
N VAL A 299 1.53 6.10 -38.04
CA VAL A 299 1.50 5.20 -36.86
C VAL A 299 1.10 5.98 -35.63
N ILE A 300 0.17 5.41 -34.86
CA ILE A 300 -0.27 6.00 -33.60
C ILE A 300 0.78 5.70 -32.52
N THR A 301 1.30 6.73 -31.88
CA THR A 301 2.28 6.64 -30.79
C THR A 301 1.85 7.53 -29.64
N ASP A 302 2.24 7.18 -28.40
CA ASP A 302 2.03 8.08 -27.26
C ASP A 302 3.02 9.25 -27.33
N PRO A 303 2.55 10.49 -27.44
CA PRO A 303 3.42 11.67 -27.54
C PRO A 303 4.20 11.94 -26.24
N ASP A 304 3.70 11.47 -25.08
CA ASP A 304 4.33 11.67 -23.78
C ASP A 304 5.29 10.53 -23.39
N HIS A 305 5.37 9.45 -24.16
CA HIS A 305 6.12 8.23 -23.83
C HIS A 305 7.58 8.52 -23.42
N TRP A 306 8.34 9.22 -24.24
CA TRP A 306 9.75 9.52 -23.95
C TRP A 306 9.94 10.53 -22.80
N ARG A 307 8.97 11.40 -22.60
CA ARG A 307 8.96 12.32 -21.44
C ARG A 307 8.78 11.54 -20.15
N LEU A 308 7.86 10.58 -20.12
CA LEU A 308 7.62 9.70 -18.99
C LEU A 308 8.82 8.79 -18.72
N ALA A 309 9.41 8.23 -19.76
CA ALA A 309 10.66 7.48 -19.68
C ALA A 309 11.78 8.30 -19.02
N GLY A 310 11.92 9.57 -19.44
CA GLY A 310 12.89 10.51 -18.87
C GLY A 310 12.65 10.78 -17.39
N VAL A 311 11.40 10.99 -16.98
CA VAL A 311 11.03 11.18 -15.57
C VAL A 311 11.35 9.90 -14.77
N ALA A 312 10.94 8.73 -15.26
CA ALA A 312 11.20 7.45 -14.59
C ALA A 312 12.71 7.22 -14.40
N LEU A 313 13.51 7.41 -15.44
CA LEU A 313 14.97 7.24 -15.39
C LEU A 313 15.64 8.23 -14.44
N LEU A 314 15.25 9.51 -14.48
CA LEU A 314 15.79 10.52 -13.59
C LEU A 314 15.57 10.17 -12.13
N ILE A 315 14.32 9.84 -11.76
CA ILE A 315 13.98 9.46 -10.37
C ILE A 315 14.71 8.17 -9.97
N SER A 316 14.76 7.18 -10.85
CA SER A 316 15.47 5.91 -10.61
C SER A 316 16.95 6.12 -10.32
N VAL A 317 17.62 6.96 -11.12
CA VAL A 317 19.02 7.29 -10.91
C VAL A 317 19.22 8.04 -9.59
N LEU A 318 18.39 9.05 -9.31
CA LEU A 318 18.45 9.80 -8.04
C LEU A 318 18.30 8.90 -6.82
N LEU A 319 17.32 7.98 -6.83
CA LEU A 319 17.12 7.01 -5.76
C LEU A 319 18.24 5.98 -5.65
N SER A 320 18.99 5.74 -6.73
CA SER A 320 20.12 4.81 -6.74
C SER A 320 21.44 5.44 -6.24
N LEU A 321 21.54 6.78 -6.20
CA LEU A 321 22.78 7.46 -5.77
C LEU A 321 23.27 7.05 -4.37
N PRO A 322 22.41 6.87 -3.35
CA PRO A 322 22.84 6.43 -2.03
C PRO A 322 23.61 5.11 -2.04
N ILE A 323 23.35 4.21 -3.01
CA ILE A 323 24.04 2.92 -3.14
C ILE A 323 25.55 3.12 -3.35
N LEU A 324 25.96 4.20 -4.02
CA LEU A 324 27.37 4.56 -4.24
C LEU A 324 28.12 4.88 -2.94
N ALA A 325 27.40 5.36 -1.93
CA ALA A 325 27.97 5.72 -0.63
C ALA A 325 27.99 4.53 0.36
N MET A 326 27.38 3.38 0.00
CA MET A 326 27.33 2.20 0.87
C MET A 326 28.68 1.49 0.90
N ASN A 327 29.20 1.22 2.10
CA ASN A 327 30.46 0.51 2.29
C ASN A 327 30.25 -0.99 2.11
N GLY A 328 31.11 -1.62 1.30
CA GLY A 328 31.17 -3.08 1.18
C GLY A 328 29.98 -3.72 0.45
N VAL A 329 29.16 -2.94 -0.27
CA VAL A 329 28.02 -3.47 -1.03
C VAL A 329 28.50 -4.43 -2.13
N THR A 330 27.85 -5.59 -2.26
CA THR A 330 28.12 -6.55 -3.33
C THR A 330 27.40 -6.14 -4.63
N LEU A 331 27.86 -6.67 -5.78
CA LEU A 331 27.20 -6.35 -7.05
C LEU A 331 25.77 -6.85 -7.10
N ARG A 332 25.48 -8.03 -6.53
CA ARG A 332 24.10 -8.58 -6.45
C ARG A 332 23.19 -7.70 -5.59
N GLN A 333 23.69 -7.25 -4.46
CA GLN A 333 22.97 -6.31 -3.59
C GLN A 333 22.70 -5.00 -4.33
N ALA A 334 23.72 -4.40 -4.99
CA ALA A 334 23.55 -3.20 -5.78
C ALA A 334 22.53 -3.36 -6.91
N THR A 335 22.51 -4.50 -7.58
CA THR A 335 21.53 -4.81 -8.65
C THR A 335 20.10 -4.81 -8.09
N MET A 336 19.87 -5.50 -6.97
CA MET A 336 18.55 -5.56 -6.33
C MET A 336 18.05 -4.16 -5.91
N LEU A 337 18.92 -3.38 -5.29
CA LEU A 337 18.59 -2.01 -4.84
C LEU A 337 18.33 -1.07 -6.02
N ALA A 338 19.15 -1.14 -7.07
CA ALA A 338 18.92 -0.36 -8.27
C ALA A 338 17.63 -0.75 -9.00
N ALA A 339 17.30 -2.05 -9.07
CA ALA A 339 16.04 -2.52 -9.63
C ALA A 339 14.84 -2.00 -8.83
N ALA A 340 14.90 -2.03 -7.49
CA ALA A 340 13.85 -1.47 -6.65
C ALA A 340 13.68 0.06 -6.87
N ALA A 341 14.79 0.79 -6.98
CA ALA A 341 14.76 2.21 -7.31
C ALA A 341 14.10 2.48 -8.67
N ASN A 342 14.32 1.59 -9.66
CA ASN A 342 13.68 1.70 -10.98
C ASN A 342 12.17 1.46 -10.92
N ILE A 343 11.68 0.51 -10.12
CA ILE A 343 10.25 0.28 -9.91
C ILE A 343 9.59 1.53 -9.29
N VAL A 344 10.24 2.15 -8.31
CA VAL A 344 9.76 3.40 -7.70
C VAL A 344 9.78 4.54 -8.71
N GLY A 345 10.83 4.66 -9.53
CA GLY A 345 10.90 5.65 -10.60
C GLY A 345 9.76 5.50 -11.62
N PHE A 346 9.42 4.26 -11.99
CA PHE A 346 8.27 3.98 -12.84
C PHE A 346 6.95 4.42 -12.19
N TRP A 347 6.75 4.12 -10.90
CA TRP A 347 5.58 4.59 -10.18
C TRP A 347 5.47 6.12 -10.14
N PHE A 348 6.58 6.83 -9.91
CA PHE A 348 6.57 8.30 -9.98
C PHE A 348 6.20 8.82 -11.37
N ALA A 349 6.68 8.17 -12.43
CA ALA A 349 6.29 8.52 -13.79
C ALA A 349 4.79 8.29 -14.03
N ALA A 350 4.23 7.20 -13.48
CA ALA A 350 2.79 6.92 -13.54
C ALA A 350 1.97 7.97 -12.79
N VAL A 351 2.40 8.38 -11.58
CA VAL A 351 1.76 9.48 -10.82
C VAL A 351 1.82 10.79 -11.63
N PHE A 352 2.97 11.08 -12.25
CA PHE A 352 3.15 12.27 -13.08
C PHE A 352 2.26 12.22 -14.33
N ALA A 353 2.15 11.06 -14.99
CA ALA A 353 1.26 10.85 -16.14
C ALA A 353 -0.20 11.06 -15.76
N HIS A 354 -0.62 10.45 -14.64
CA HIS A 354 -1.98 10.59 -14.14
C HIS A 354 -2.31 12.06 -13.81
N TRP A 355 -1.41 12.76 -13.11
CA TRP A 355 -1.60 14.17 -12.76
C TRP A 355 -1.74 15.06 -13.99
N ASN A 356 -0.95 14.83 -15.03
CA ASN A 356 -0.98 15.63 -16.27
C ASN A 356 -2.08 15.22 -17.24
N GLY A 357 -2.53 13.98 -17.19
CA GLY A 357 -3.54 13.42 -18.11
C GLY A 357 -4.98 13.59 -17.65
N HIS A 358 -5.21 14.07 -16.42
CA HIS A 358 -6.56 14.16 -15.84
C HIS A 358 -6.92 15.59 -15.44
N TYR A 359 -8.22 15.87 -15.48
CA TYR A 359 -8.79 17.14 -15.02
C TYR A 359 -9.39 16.94 -13.63
N PHE A 360 -8.92 17.70 -12.66
CA PHE A 360 -9.33 17.55 -11.27
C PHE A 360 -10.20 18.74 -10.81
N VAL A 361 -11.27 18.44 -10.10
CA VAL A 361 -11.88 19.41 -9.22
C VAL A 361 -11.00 19.59 -7.97
N PRO A 362 -11.01 20.77 -7.31
CA PRO A 362 -10.10 21.04 -6.19
C PRO A 362 -10.09 19.96 -5.09
N GLY A 363 -11.26 19.42 -4.75
CA GLY A 363 -11.37 18.35 -3.75
C GLY A 363 -10.70 17.04 -4.19
N ALA A 364 -10.85 16.64 -5.45
CA ALA A 364 -10.22 15.45 -6.00
C ALA A 364 -8.69 15.61 -6.11
N ALA A 365 -8.22 16.81 -6.52
CA ALA A 365 -6.80 17.12 -6.54
C ALA A 365 -6.17 17.04 -5.14
N PHE A 366 -6.85 17.58 -4.12
CA PHE A 366 -6.40 17.49 -2.74
C PHE A 366 -6.37 16.04 -2.23
N ALA A 367 -7.42 15.26 -2.50
CA ALA A 367 -7.49 13.85 -2.10
C ALA A 367 -6.36 13.02 -2.75
N LEU A 368 -6.10 13.23 -4.05
CA LEU A 368 -5.00 12.59 -4.75
C LEU A 368 -3.64 12.98 -4.15
N ALA A 369 -3.40 14.29 -3.95
CA ALA A 369 -2.15 14.76 -3.36
C ALA A 369 -1.93 14.20 -1.95
N LEU A 370 -2.97 14.16 -1.12
CA LEU A 370 -2.92 13.56 0.22
C LEU A 370 -2.64 12.05 0.12
N GLY A 371 -3.32 11.34 -0.78
CA GLY A 371 -3.09 9.91 -1.02
C GLY A 371 -1.65 9.62 -1.42
N VAL A 372 -1.09 10.35 -2.37
CA VAL A 372 0.32 10.22 -2.79
C VAL A 372 1.26 10.56 -1.62
N LEU A 373 0.97 11.62 -0.86
CA LEU A 373 1.78 11.99 0.31
C LEU A 373 1.82 10.88 1.36
N LEU A 374 0.70 10.20 1.63
CA LEU A 374 0.63 9.06 2.55
C LEU A 374 1.34 7.81 2.02
N LEU A 375 1.45 7.67 0.70
CA LEU A 375 2.20 6.56 0.09
C LEU A 375 3.71 6.74 0.15
N VAL A 376 4.23 7.96 0.22
CA VAL A 376 5.69 8.20 0.29
C VAL A 376 6.34 7.48 1.47
N PRO A 377 5.87 7.59 2.74
CA PRO A 377 6.42 6.80 3.84
C PRO A 377 6.28 5.29 3.61
N LEU A 378 5.17 4.83 3.02
CA LEU A 378 4.97 3.41 2.71
C LEU A 378 6.03 2.88 1.72
N VAL A 379 6.36 3.67 0.69
CA VAL A 379 7.42 3.34 -0.28
C VAL A 379 8.79 3.35 0.40
N ILE A 380 9.08 4.31 1.28
CA ILE A 380 10.32 4.35 2.06
C ILE A 380 10.47 3.10 2.93
N ILE A 381 9.40 2.68 3.60
CA ILE A 381 9.34 1.44 4.40
C ILE A 381 9.63 0.22 3.52
N ALA A 382 9.00 0.13 2.35
CA ALA A 382 9.23 -0.97 1.42
C ALA A 382 10.69 -1.01 0.92
N LEU A 383 11.26 0.14 0.58
CA LEU A 383 12.68 0.24 0.17
C LEU A 383 13.62 -0.15 1.30
N ALA A 384 13.34 0.25 2.56
CA ALA A 384 14.15 -0.15 3.71
C ALA A 384 14.11 -1.67 3.93
N ARG A 385 12.96 -2.31 3.76
CA ARG A 385 12.84 -3.78 3.81
C ARG A 385 13.57 -4.49 2.68
N ILE A 386 13.54 -3.91 1.47
CA ILE A 386 14.33 -4.42 0.33
C ILE A 386 15.82 -4.26 0.59
N ASP A 387 16.26 -3.16 1.20
CA ASP A 387 17.67 -2.95 1.57
C ASP A 387 18.14 -4.00 2.58
N GLU A 388 17.39 -4.24 3.66
CA GLU A 388 17.70 -5.28 4.64
C GLU A 388 17.72 -6.67 4.00
N LEU A 389 16.73 -7.00 3.16
CA LEU A 389 16.70 -8.26 2.42
C LEU A 389 17.91 -8.41 1.49
N ALA A 390 18.26 -7.38 0.75
CA ALA A 390 19.41 -7.38 -0.14
C ALA A 390 20.74 -7.53 0.62
N ALA A 391 20.87 -6.87 1.76
CA ALA A 391 22.04 -6.95 2.62
C ALA A 391 22.23 -8.37 3.19
N ILE A 392 21.15 -9.02 3.60
CA ILE A 392 21.21 -10.35 4.21
C ILE A 392 21.34 -11.45 3.17
N ALA A 393 20.60 -11.36 2.05
CA ALA A 393 20.60 -12.40 1.01
C ALA A 393 21.86 -12.35 0.13
N PHE A 394 22.38 -11.16 -0.17
CA PHE A 394 23.43 -10.94 -1.15
C PHE A 394 24.62 -10.15 -0.62
N GLY A 395 24.55 -9.65 0.60
CA GLY A 395 25.61 -8.92 1.26
C GLY A 395 26.77 -9.82 1.71
N ARG A 396 27.71 -9.23 2.44
CA ARG A 396 28.79 -9.99 3.08
C ARG A 396 28.27 -10.71 4.31
N LYS A 397 28.89 -11.84 4.65
CA LYS A 397 28.61 -12.50 5.93
C LYS A 397 28.95 -11.54 7.08
N PRO A 398 28.14 -11.55 8.16
CA PRO A 398 28.46 -10.79 9.37
C PRO A 398 29.84 -11.15 9.90
N LEU A 399 30.66 -10.17 10.20
CA LEU A 399 32.03 -10.34 10.75
C LEU A 399 32.11 -9.90 12.21
N GLY A 400 31.17 -9.05 12.64
CA GLY A 400 31.16 -8.44 13.97
C GLY A 400 30.57 -9.32 15.08
N LEU A 401 30.00 -10.48 14.74
CA LEU A 401 29.57 -11.43 15.76
C LEU A 401 30.75 -11.92 16.57
N ILE A 402 30.58 -11.91 17.88
CA ILE A 402 31.59 -12.42 18.80
C ILE A 402 31.75 -13.92 18.56
N GLU A 403 32.88 -14.33 18.01
CA GLU A 403 33.32 -15.73 18.10
C GLU A 403 33.93 -15.91 19.48
N VAL A 404 33.18 -16.62 20.34
CA VAL A 404 33.65 -16.94 21.69
C VAL A 404 34.86 -17.84 21.60
N SER A 405 36.04 -17.26 21.74
CA SER A 405 37.25 -18.07 21.85
C SER A 405 37.37 -18.61 23.28
N LEU A 406 37.60 -19.91 23.40
CA LEU A 406 37.82 -20.65 24.66
C LEU A 406 39.07 -20.20 25.43
N ARG A 407 39.37 -18.91 25.53
CA ARG A 407 40.46 -18.39 26.34
C ARG A 407 40.03 -18.28 27.79
N ALA A 408 40.69 -19.00 28.66
CA ALA A 408 40.52 -18.90 30.09
C ALA A 408 40.64 -17.43 30.56
N PRO A 409 39.80 -17.00 31.52
CA PRO A 409 39.95 -15.65 32.10
C PRO A 409 41.35 -15.52 32.72
N GLU A 410 42.10 -14.52 32.25
CA GLU A 410 43.38 -14.17 32.88
C GLU A 410 43.08 -13.51 34.25
N ALA A 411 43.83 -13.89 35.28
CA ALA A 411 43.70 -13.27 36.58
C ALA A 411 44.41 -11.89 36.60
N PRO A 412 43.83 -10.85 37.27
CA PRO A 412 42.57 -10.92 38.04
C PRO A 412 41.33 -10.74 37.19
N ALA A 413 40.31 -11.56 37.44
CA ALA A 413 39.01 -11.41 36.81
C ALA A 413 38.27 -10.16 37.32
N PRO A 414 37.79 -9.21 36.46
CA PRO A 414 37.04 -8.03 36.91
C PRO A 414 35.79 -8.41 37.66
N LYS A 415 35.43 -7.62 38.68
CA LYS A 415 34.22 -7.90 39.48
C LYS A 415 32.96 -7.50 38.73
N VAL A 416 31.98 -8.42 38.69
CA VAL A 416 30.67 -8.23 38.06
C VAL A 416 29.59 -8.13 39.12
N SER A 417 28.81 -7.04 39.13
CA SER A 417 27.61 -6.92 39.95
C SER A 417 26.39 -7.23 39.14
N ILE A 418 25.76 -8.39 39.39
CA ILE A 418 24.56 -8.83 38.70
C ILE A 418 23.34 -8.28 39.44
N GLN A 419 22.52 -7.50 38.74
CA GLN A 419 21.31 -6.87 39.23
C GLN A 419 20.08 -7.66 38.81
N VAL A 420 19.25 -8.09 39.77
CA VAL A 420 18.02 -8.85 39.54
C VAL A 420 16.84 -8.06 40.13
N PRO A 421 16.21 -7.17 39.35
CA PRO A 421 15.01 -6.45 39.79
C PRO A 421 13.80 -7.38 39.70
N ALA A 422 12.95 -7.38 40.78
CA ALA A 422 11.72 -8.16 40.83
C ALA A 422 10.58 -7.37 41.46
N HIS A 423 9.40 -7.44 40.85
CA HIS A 423 8.18 -6.78 41.31
C HIS A 423 6.98 -7.73 41.20
N ASN A 424 6.47 -8.17 42.37
CA ASN A 424 5.36 -9.13 42.45
C ASN A 424 5.62 -10.41 41.61
N GLU A 425 6.88 -10.93 41.66
CA GLU A 425 7.25 -12.15 40.94
C GLU A 425 7.01 -13.43 41.77
N PRO A 426 6.53 -14.53 41.16
CA PRO A 426 6.37 -15.78 41.87
C PRO A 426 7.70 -16.26 42.49
N PRO A 427 7.75 -16.61 43.80
CA PRO A 427 8.99 -16.95 44.48
C PRO A 427 9.73 -18.14 43.84
N GLU A 428 9.00 -19.18 43.43
CA GLU A 428 9.60 -20.37 42.81
C GLU A 428 10.27 -20.09 41.49
N MET A 429 9.75 -19.13 40.73
CA MET A 429 10.35 -18.69 39.46
C MET A 429 11.67 -17.93 39.70
N LEU A 430 11.67 -17.01 40.68
CA LEU A 430 12.85 -16.22 41.01
C LEU A 430 13.93 -17.10 41.66
N LYS A 431 13.59 -18.09 42.51
CA LYS A 431 14.53 -19.09 43.08
C LYS A 431 15.27 -19.82 41.95
N GLN A 432 14.57 -20.26 40.89
CA GLN A 432 15.22 -20.92 39.74
C GLN A 432 16.27 -20.01 39.06
N THR A 433 15.98 -18.72 38.95
CA THR A 433 16.92 -17.71 38.42
C THR A 433 18.15 -17.59 39.32
N LEU A 434 17.94 -17.46 40.63
CA LEU A 434 19.04 -17.35 41.60
C LEU A 434 19.90 -18.62 41.69
N ASP A 435 19.28 -19.79 41.63
CA ASP A 435 20.02 -21.07 41.58
C ASP A 435 20.86 -21.19 40.31
N ALA A 436 20.38 -20.67 39.14
CA ALA A 436 21.15 -20.65 37.91
C ALA A 436 22.35 -19.70 38.02
N LEU A 437 22.15 -18.51 38.63
CA LEU A 437 23.21 -17.54 38.90
C LEU A 437 24.26 -18.09 39.87
N ALA A 438 23.85 -18.87 40.88
CA ALA A 438 24.77 -19.50 41.81
C ALA A 438 25.73 -20.52 41.16
N ARG A 439 25.30 -21.10 40.01
CA ARG A 439 26.10 -22.04 39.23
C ARG A 439 27.04 -21.44 38.19
N LEU A 440 27.14 -20.10 38.10
CA LEU A 440 28.02 -19.45 37.15
C LEU A 440 29.48 -19.81 37.35
N ASP A 441 30.14 -20.22 36.23
CA ASP A 441 31.59 -20.51 36.22
C ASP A 441 32.38 -19.21 36.07
N TYR A 442 32.29 -18.35 37.11
CA TYR A 442 33.02 -17.09 37.18
C TYR A 442 33.40 -16.79 38.63
N PRO A 443 34.70 -16.46 38.91
CA PRO A 443 35.18 -16.43 40.28
C PRO A 443 34.74 -15.15 41.04
N ASN A 444 34.64 -14.04 40.36
CA ASN A 444 34.49 -12.69 40.99
C ASN A 444 33.18 -12.01 40.60
N PHE A 445 32.07 -12.41 41.23
CA PHE A 445 30.77 -11.75 41.06
C PHE A 445 29.98 -11.65 42.37
N GLU A 446 29.06 -10.74 42.39
CA GLU A 446 27.95 -10.62 43.33
C GLU A 446 26.62 -10.54 42.64
N CYS A 447 25.54 -10.85 43.34
CA CYS A 447 24.19 -10.73 42.85
C CYS A 447 23.39 -9.82 43.82
N VAL A 448 22.85 -8.71 43.31
CA VAL A 448 22.01 -7.79 44.09
C VAL A 448 20.56 -7.99 43.64
N VAL A 449 19.79 -8.65 44.51
CA VAL A 449 18.37 -8.96 44.29
C VAL A 449 17.51 -7.84 44.88
N VAL A 450 16.80 -7.11 44.06
CA VAL A 450 15.98 -5.99 44.47
C VAL A 450 14.49 -6.35 44.33
N ILE A 451 13.83 -6.51 45.48
CA ILE A 451 12.37 -6.67 45.52
C ILE A 451 11.75 -5.30 45.76
N ASN A 452 11.14 -4.74 44.74
CA ASN A 452 10.54 -3.39 44.84
C ASN A 452 9.01 -3.45 44.81
N ASN A 453 8.38 -2.58 45.63
CA ASN A 453 6.94 -2.35 45.61
C ASN A 453 6.11 -3.67 45.69
N THR A 454 6.55 -4.63 46.48
CA THR A 454 5.94 -5.93 46.68
C THR A 454 5.48 -6.05 48.15
N PRO A 455 4.24 -5.67 48.46
CA PRO A 455 3.78 -5.64 49.88
C PRO A 455 3.54 -7.02 50.49
N ASP A 456 3.21 -8.01 49.68
CA ASP A 456 2.89 -9.36 50.09
C ASP A 456 4.16 -10.11 50.56
N GLN A 457 4.18 -10.42 51.87
CA GLN A 457 5.31 -11.13 52.50
C GLN A 457 5.54 -12.51 51.92
N SER A 458 4.50 -13.19 51.47
CA SER A 458 4.60 -14.51 50.85
C SER A 458 5.39 -14.51 49.55
N MET A 459 5.52 -13.36 48.93
CA MET A 459 6.22 -13.19 47.66
C MET A 459 7.71 -12.85 47.83
N TRP A 460 8.11 -12.21 48.91
CA TRP A 460 9.49 -11.77 49.12
C TRP A 460 10.24 -12.52 50.22
N LEU A 461 9.58 -12.95 51.32
CA LEU A 461 10.25 -13.65 52.42
C LEU A 461 10.95 -14.93 51.96
N PRO A 462 10.32 -15.81 51.13
CA PRO A 462 11.00 -17.01 50.61
C PRO A 462 12.25 -16.70 49.80
N ILE A 463 12.34 -15.51 49.20
CA ILE A 463 13.51 -15.09 48.40
C ILE A 463 14.61 -14.56 49.32
N GLU A 464 14.26 -13.83 50.39
CA GLU A 464 15.25 -13.40 51.38
C GLU A 464 15.95 -14.60 52.02
N GLU A 465 15.17 -15.59 52.43
CA GLU A 465 15.69 -16.84 53.00
C GLU A 465 16.55 -17.60 52.01
N HIS A 466 16.15 -17.64 50.76
CA HIS A 466 16.91 -18.30 49.67
C HIS A 466 18.23 -17.58 49.39
N CYS A 467 18.25 -16.26 49.32
CA CYS A 467 19.48 -15.48 49.15
C CYS A 467 20.45 -15.72 50.33
N ARG A 468 19.94 -15.79 51.58
CA ARG A 468 20.76 -16.10 52.73
C ARG A 468 21.35 -17.52 52.64
N ALA A 469 20.59 -18.48 52.14
CA ALA A 469 21.07 -19.86 51.95
C ALA A 469 22.13 -19.97 50.85
N LEU A 470 22.07 -19.14 49.82
CA LEU A 470 23.04 -19.09 48.71
C LEU A 470 24.37 -18.41 49.08
N GLY A 471 24.42 -17.71 50.25
CA GLY A 471 25.64 -17.13 50.82
C GLY A 471 25.88 -15.66 50.46
N GLU A 472 27.00 -15.09 50.92
CA GLU A 472 27.32 -13.68 50.95
C GLU A 472 27.37 -13.01 49.58
N ARG A 473 27.51 -13.77 48.48
CA ARG A 473 27.46 -13.24 47.13
C ARG A 473 26.08 -12.74 46.72
N PHE A 474 25.02 -13.18 47.43
CA PHE A 474 23.63 -12.84 47.10
C PHE A 474 23.11 -11.82 48.12
N LYS A 475 23.04 -10.56 47.75
CA LYS A 475 22.55 -9.45 48.55
C LYS A 475 21.05 -9.27 48.31
N PHE A 476 20.25 -9.39 49.33
CA PHE A 476 18.82 -9.14 49.29
C PHE A 476 18.51 -7.71 49.68
N VAL A 477 17.76 -6.99 48.86
CA VAL A 477 17.33 -5.61 49.12
C VAL A 477 15.83 -5.52 48.88
N ARG A 478 15.07 -5.13 49.91
CA ARG A 478 13.65 -4.82 49.78
C ARG A 478 13.42 -3.33 49.93
N ALA A 479 12.59 -2.76 49.04
CA ALA A 479 12.21 -1.34 49.14
C ALA A 479 10.77 -1.14 48.63
N ASP A 480 10.03 -0.39 49.40
CA ASP A 480 8.68 0.06 49.06
C ASP A 480 8.74 1.51 48.54
N ASN A 481 7.76 1.92 47.75
CA ASN A 481 7.67 3.27 47.12
C ASN A 481 8.82 3.64 46.17
N VAL A 482 9.45 2.65 45.54
CA VAL A 482 10.47 2.89 44.51
C VAL A 482 9.80 3.51 43.27
N GLN A 483 10.24 4.72 42.93
CA GLN A 483 9.77 5.46 41.74
C GLN A 483 10.61 5.11 40.52
N GLY A 484 9.99 5.13 39.32
CA GLY A 484 10.67 4.91 38.04
C GLY A 484 10.77 3.44 37.63
N PHE A 485 9.84 2.61 38.07
CA PHE A 485 9.68 1.21 37.64
C PHE A 485 10.99 0.39 37.75
N LYS A 486 11.33 -0.37 36.66
CA LYS A 486 12.56 -1.17 36.60
C LYS A 486 13.82 -0.30 36.72
N ALA A 487 13.86 0.88 36.06
CA ALA A 487 14.97 1.81 36.20
C ALA A 487 15.20 2.24 37.65
N GLY A 488 14.14 2.47 38.41
CA GLY A 488 14.23 2.78 39.84
C GLY A 488 14.82 1.64 40.66
N ALA A 489 14.40 0.40 40.43
CA ALA A 489 14.96 -0.78 41.09
C ALA A 489 16.44 -1.00 40.72
N LEU A 490 16.82 -0.77 39.44
CA LEU A 490 18.20 -0.86 39.02
C LEU A 490 19.09 0.25 39.63
N ARG A 491 18.58 1.49 39.76
CA ARG A 491 19.30 2.54 40.50
C ARG A 491 19.51 2.16 41.97
N LEU A 492 18.51 1.57 42.60
CA LEU A 492 18.64 1.07 43.96
C LEU A 492 19.68 -0.06 44.04
N ALA A 493 19.66 -0.99 43.08
CA ALA A 493 20.67 -2.04 43.00
C ALA A 493 22.10 -1.48 42.89
N MET A 494 22.28 -0.39 42.14
CA MET A 494 23.57 0.27 42.00
C MET A 494 24.11 0.81 43.34
N THR A 495 23.27 1.31 44.22
CA THR A 495 23.67 1.80 45.56
C THR A 495 24.14 0.70 46.50
N HIS A 496 23.74 -0.57 46.23
CA HIS A 496 24.12 -1.76 47.01
C HIS A 496 25.19 -2.60 46.28
N SER A 497 25.56 -2.20 45.07
CA SER A 497 26.64 -2.85 44.32
C SER A 497 28.00 -2.54 44.94
N ALA A 498 28.89 -3.49 44.92
CA ALA A 498 30.24 -3.32 45.44
C ALA A 498 30.97 -2.17 44.73
N SER A 499 31.72 -1.39 45.47
CA SER A 499 32.43 -0.22 44.94
C SER A 499 33.52 -0.59 43.92
N ASP A 500 34.06 -1.78 44.02
CA ASP A 500 35.03 -2.37 43.14
C ASP A 500 34.45 -3.14 41.95
N ALA A 501 33.12 -3.17 41.77
CA ALA A 501 32.47 -3.77 40.64
C ALA A 501 32.72 -2.90 39.38
N GLU A 502 33.39 -3.50 38.36
CA GLU A 502 33.73 -2.85 37.08
C GLU A 502 32.66 -3.00 36.04
N ILE A 503 31.85 -4.07 36.13
CA ILE A 503 30.80 -4.45 35.18
C ILE A 503 29.51 -4.66 35.91
N VAL A 504 28.41 -4.19 35.33
CA VAL A 504 27.05 -4.39 35.80
C VAL A 504 26.32 -5.33 34.84
N GLY A 505 25.84 -6.46 35.35
CA GLY A 505 24.98 -7.37 34.63
C GLY A 505 23.51 -7.18 34.99
N VAL A 506 22.59 -7.26 34.06
CA VAL A 506 21.14 -7.22 34.35
C VAL A 506 20.49 -8.51 33.91
N ILE A 507 19.73 -9.12 34.80
CA ILE A 507 18.97 -10.35 34.57
C ILE A 507 17.55 -10.19 35.10
N ASP A 508 16.56 -10.47 34.23
CA ASP A 508 15.15 -10.50 34.62
C ASP A 508 14.86 -11.71 35.58
N ALA A 509 13.87 -11.54 36.44
CA ALA A 509 13.52 -12.49 37.50
C ALA A 509 13.09 -13.89 37.00
N ASP A 510 12.84 -14.08 35.72
CA ASP A 510 12.38 -15.34 35.11
C ASP A 510 13.44 -16.07 34.28
N TYR A 511 14.70 -15.60 34.29
CA TYR A 511 15.78 -16.12 33.44
C TYR A 511 16.61 -17.23 34.10
N VAL A 512 16.77 -18.34 33.44
CA VAL A 512 17.71 -19.39 33.78
C VAL A 512 18.96 -19.23 32.92
N VAL A 513 20.05 -18.82 33.57
CA VAL A 513 21.32 -18.45 32.92
C VAL A 513 22.24 -19.67 32.78
N GLN A 514 23.00 -19.77 31.69
CA GLN A 514 24.03 -20.79 31.50
C GLN A 514 25.32 -20.44 32.27
N GLN A 515 26.07 -21.46 32.67
CA GLN A 515 27.25 -21.31 33.53
C GLN A 515 28.37 -20.49 32.89
N ASP A 516 28.51 -20.53 31.58
CA ASP A 516 29.56 -19.89 30.78
C ASP A 516 29.26 -18.43 30.41
N TRP A 517 28.12 -17.86 30.77
CA TRP A 517 27.72 -16.50 30.38
C TRP A 517 28.77 -15.44 30.69
N LEU A 518 29.20 -15.32 31.93
CA LEU A 518 30.22 -14.33 32.34
C LEU A 518 31.61 -14.69 31.84
N LYS A 519 31.96 -15.98 31.87
CA LYS A 519 33.23 -16.48 31.42
C LYS A 519 33.55 -16.13 29.98
N ASP A 520 32.53 -16.24 29.12
CA ASP A 520 32.66 -15.98 27.70
C ASP A 520 32.60 -14.49 27.35
N LEU A 521 31.76 -13.69 28.04
CA LEU A 521 31.46 -12.32 27.61
C LEU A 521 32.28 -11.24 28.35
N VAL A 522 32.66 -11.45 29.61
CA VAL A 522 33.44 -10.48 30.39
C VAL A 522 34.81 -10.15 29.75
N PRO A 523 35.52 -11.09 29.12
CA PRO A 523 36.79 -10.78 28.46
C PRO A 523 36.72 -9.72 27.37
N LEU A 524 35.55 -9.44 26.81
CA LEU A 524 35.34 -8.39 25.79
C LEU A 524 35.55 -6.99 26.35
N PHE A 525 35.38 -6.79 27.66
CA PHE A 525 35.61 -5.52 28.32
C PHE A 525 37.12 -5.18 28.53
N ARG A 526 38.06 -6.04 28.05
CA ARG A 526 39.46 -5.67 27.93
C ARG A 526 39.66 -4.49 26.99
N ASP A 527 38.86 -4.37 25.94
CA ASP A 527 38.81 -3.14 25.17
C ASP A 527 38.10 -2.06 26.01
N ALA A 528 38.90 -1.01 26.37
CA ALA A 528 38.41 0.09 27.18
C ALA A 528 37.27 0.89 26.50
N HIS A 529 37.07 0.75 25.20
CA HIS A 529 35.99 1.41 24.46
C HIS A 529 34.67 0.62 24.48
N VAL A 530 34.67 -0.63 24.93
CA VAL A 530 33.46 -1.44 25.04
C VAL A 530 32.66 -1.01 26.27
N GLY A 531 31.50 -0.45 26.04
CA GLY A 531 30.55 -0.02 27.06
C GLY A 531 29.43 -1.01 27.33
N LEU A 532 29.07 -1.82 26.33
CA LEU A 532 27.94 -2.75 26.39
C LEU A 532 28.22 -4.07 25.67
N VAL A 533 27.85 -5.18 26.29
CA VAL A 533 27.83 -6.51 25.64
C VAL A 533 26.46 -7.12 25.84
N GLN A 534 25.82 -7.53 24.75
CA GLN A 534 24.45 -8.06 24.75
C GLN A 534 24.41 -9.48 24.21
N ALA A 535 23.73 -10.37 24.92
CA ALA A 535 23.35 -11.70 24.43
C ALA A 535 21.84 -11.73 24.14
N PRO A 536 21.35 -12.64 23.27
CA PRO A 536 19.95 -12.72 22.89
C PRO A 536 19.05 -13.15 24.02
N GLN A 537 17.80 -12.75 23.97
CA GLN A 537 16.72 -13.35 24.74
C GLN A 537 16.24 -14.63 24.04
N ASP A 538 15.93 -15.65 24.81
CA ASP A 538 15.26 -16.86 24.35
C ASP A 538 14.34 -17.38 25.49
N HIS A 539 13.48 -18.36 25.18
CA HIS A 539 12.44 -18.76 26.10
C HIS A 539 12.39 -20.29 26.21
N ARG A 540 12.28 -20.79 27.47
CA ARG A 540 12.25 -22.23 27.78
C ARG A 540 10.87 -22.89 27.64
N ASP A 541 9.82 -22.08 27.53
CA ASP A 541 8.44 -22.52 27.41
C ASP A 541 7.83 -22.31 26.01
N GLY A 542 8.68 -22.17 24.98
CA GLY A 542 8.23 -21.99 23.59
C GLY A 542 7.40 -23.15 23.05
N GLU A 543 7.55 -24.36 23.61
CA GLU A 543 6.77 -25.55 23.25
C GLU A 543 5.52 -25.77 24.12
N ARG A 544 5.19 -24.85 25.01
CA ARG A 544 4.05 -24.96 25.94
C ARG A 544 2.71 -24.99 25.20
N SER A 545 2.58 -24.23 24.11
CA SER A 545 1.40 -24.22 23.25
C SER A 545 1.74 -23.67 21.87
N VAL A 546 0.82 -23.81 20.90
CA VAL A 546 0.95 -23.26 19.55
C VAL A 546 1.17 -21.76 19.57
N MET A 547 0.46 -21.04 20.43
CA MET A 547 0.64 -19.59 20.64
C MET A 547 2.03 -19.26 21.17
N HIS A 548 2.54 -20.02 22.17
CA HIS A 548 3.90 -19.80 22.70
C HIS A 548 4.95 -20.09 21.63
N HIS A 549 4.74 -21.12 20.82
CA HIS A 549 5.64 -21.44 19.71
C HIS A 549 5.67 -20.34 18.64
N ALA A 550 4.51 -19.78 18.30
CA ALA A 550 4.39 -18.65 17.38
C ALA A 550 5.10 -17.40 17.92
N MET A 551 4.88 -17.07 19.21
CA MET A 551 5.55 -15.94 19.86
C MET A 551 7.06 -16.14 19.93
N ASN A 552 7.55 -17.33 20.32
CA ASN A 552 8.98 -17.61 20.37
C ASN A 552 9.64 -17.49 19.00
N GLY A 553 8.95 -17.98 17.96
CA GLY A 553 9.39 -17.79 16.57
C GLY A 553 9.53 -16.32 16.20
N GLU A 554 8.55 -15.49 16.57
CA GLU A 554 8.57 -14.03 16.28
C GLU A 554 9.73 -13.33 16.99
N TYR A 555 10.00 -13.65 18.26
CA TYR A 555 11.16 -13.12 18.98
C TYR A 555 12.49 -13.49 18.32
N ALA A 556 12.63 -14.73 17.85
CA ALA A 556 13.86 -15.20 17.21
C ALA A 556 14.29 -14.33 16.02
N GLY A 557 13.34 -13.81 15.24
CA GLY A 557 13.64 -12.91 14.12
C GLY A 557 14.34 -11.63 14.54
N PHE A 558 13.93 -11.03 15.64
CA PHE A 558 14.58 -9.83 16.14
C PHE A 558 16.06 -10.07 16.50
N PHE A 559 16.35 -11.19 17.17
CA PHE A 559 17.68 -11.51 17.66
C PHE A 559 18.60 -12.10 16.58
N ASP A 560 18.10 -13.00 15.75
CA ASP A 560 18.92 -13.71 14.75
C ASP A 560 19.07 -12.95 13.42
N ILE A 561 18.18 -11.98 13.16
CA ILE A 561 18.23 -11.15 11.95
C ILE A 561 18.65 -9.73 12.32
N GLY A 562 17.79 -8.99 12.96
CA GLY A 562 17.94 -7.55 13.17
C GLY A 562 19.14 -7.20 14.03
N MET A 563 19.35 -7.87 15.16
CA MET A 563 20.49 -7.61 16.07
C MET A 563 21.82 -7.99 15.44
N VAL A 564 21.88 -9.11 14.69
CA VAL A 564 23.08 -9.54 13.97
C VAL A 564 23.49 -8.50 12.93
N GLN A 565 22.52 -7.96 12.17
CA GLN A 565 22.79 -6.96 11.16
C GLN A 565 23.25 -5.64 11.79
N ARG A 566 22.60 -5.17 12.85
CA ARG A 566 22.94 -3.92 13.54
C ARG A 566 24.30 -3.98 14.23
N ASN A 567 24.74 -5.15 14.66
CA ASN A 567 26.07 -5.32 15.27
C ASN A 567 27.20 -4.94 14.32
N GLU A 568 27.05 -5.14 13.00
CA GLU A 568 28.04 -4.75 12.00
C GLU A 568 28.31 -3.24 11.96
N TYR A 569 27.32 -2.45 12.39
CA TYR A 569 27.36 -0.97 12.38
C TYR A 569 27.50 -0.36 13.77
N ASN A 570 27.79 -1.18 14.81
CA ASN A 570 27.77 -0.73 16.19
C ASN A 570 26.48 0.01 16.57
N SER A 571 25.33 -0.58 16.25
CA SER A 571 24.01 0.02 16.41
C SER A 571 23.00 -0.94 17.04
N ILE A 572 23.46 -1.86 17.86
CA ILE A 572 22.58 -2.83 18.54
C ILE A 572 21.61 -2.10 19.46
N ILE A 573 20.43 -2.70 19.62
CA ILE A 573 19.39 -2.24 20.54
C ILE A 573 19.60 -2.95 21.87
N ALA A 574 19.93 -2.22 22.92
CA ALA A 574 20.12 -2.80 24.25
C ALA A 574 18.79 -3.33 24.82
N HIS A 575 18.86 -4.43 25.54
CA HIS A 575 17.72 -5.08 26.19
C HIS A 575 17.98 -5.21 27.69
N GLY A 576 16.92 -5.13 28.46
CA GLY A 576 16.93 -5.11 29.91
C GLY A 576 17.26 -6.45 30.59
N THR A 577 17.73 -7.47 29.84
CA THR A 577 18.21 -8.73 30.39
C THR A 577 19.31 -9.31 29.51
N MET A 578 20.13 -10.22 30.04
CA MET A 578 21.28 -10.79 29.34
C MET A 578 22.25 -9.74 28.81
N CYS A 579 22.35 -8.57 29.47
CA CYS A 579 23.26 -7.49 29.11
C CYS A 579 24.30 -7.26 30.21
N LEU A 580 25.50 -6.93 29.76
CA LEU A 580 26.64 -6.52 30.60
C LEU A 580 27.01 -5.09 30.20
N VAL A 581 27.10 -4.19 31.16
CA VAL A 581 27.40 -2.77 30.95
C VAL A 581 28.66 -2.42 31.76
N ARG A 582 29.61 -1.75 31.15
CA ARG A 582 30.76 -1.19 31.88
C ARG A 582 30.24 -0.11 32.86
N ARG A 583 30.65 -0.22 34.15
CA ARG A 583 30.18 0.70 35.20
C ARG A 583 30.47 2.17 34.84
N THR A 584 31.68 2.47 34.40
CA THR A 584 32.07 3.86 34.02
C THR A 584 31.28 4.38 32.82
N ALA A 585 30.88 3.50 31.89
CA ALA A 585 30.00 3.86 30.78
C ALA A 585 28.58 4.14 31.26
N LEU A 586 28.03 3.32 32.16
CA LEU A 586 26.73 3.52 32.78
C LEU A 586 26.68 4.84 33.55
N GLU A 587 27.72 5.12 34.35
CA GLU A 587 27.85 6.35 35.14
C GLU A 587 27.99 7.60 34.21
N ALA A 588 28.76 7.48 33.13
CA ALA A 588 28.88 8.54 32.11
C ALA A 588 27.56 8.83 31.39
N ALA A 589 26.68 7.81 31.24
CA ALA A 589 25.34 7.96 30.69
C ALA A 589 24.33 8.56 31.69
N GLY A 590 24.71 8.82 32.93
CA GLY A 590 23.84 9.31 33.98
C GLY A 590 23.07 8.19 34.72
N GLY A 591 23.48 6.94 34.57
CA GLY A 591 22.81 5.78 35.17
C GLY A 591 21.53 5.34 34.44
N TRP A 592 20.69 4.63 35.14
CA TRP A 592 19.41 4.14 34.60
C TRP A 592 18.36 5.25 34.62
N SER A 593 18.00 5.76 33.44
CA SER A 593 16.98 6.80 33.24
C SER A 593 15.56 6.24 33.38
N SER A 594 14.66 6.98 34.02
CA SER A 594 13.23 6.70 34.04
C SER A 594 12.40 7.60 33.13
N ASP A 595 13.04 8.34 32.21
CA ASP A 595 12.38 9.25 31.28
C ASP A 595 11.56 8.50 30.24
N THR A 596 11.96 7.27 29.97
CA THR A 596 11.24 6.35 29.06
C THR A 596 10.90 5.05 29.78
N ILE A 597 9.85 4.38 29.32
CA ILE A 597 9.46 3.05 29.85
C ILE A 597 10.37 1.91 29.37
N CYS A 598 11.30 2.21 28.44
CA CYS A 598 12.33 1.32 27.91
C CYS A 598 13.71 1.86 28.27
N GLU A 599 14.05 1.76 29.56
CA GLU A 599 15.30 2.27 30.16
C GLU A 599 16.56 1.65 29.53
N ASP A 600 16.44 0.42 29.08
CA ASP A 600 17.51 -0.37 28.44
C ASP A 600 17.88 0.17 27.07
N THR A 601 16.90 0.38 26.22
CA THR A 601 17.09 0.91 24.88
C THR A 601 17.53 2.38 24.92
N ASP A 602 16.98 3.17 25.84
CA ASP A 602 17.39 4.55 26.08
C ASP A 602 18.88 4.64 26.50
N LEU A 603 19.29 3.78 27.44
CA LEU A 603 20.70 3.66 27.85
C LEU A 603 21.58 3.27 26.66
N GLY A 604 21.18 2.23 25.90
CA GLY A 604 21.95 1.75 24.74
C GLY A 604 22.22 2.84 23.74
N LEU A 605 21.22 3.63 23.37
CA LEU A 605 21.35 4.76 22.45
C LEU A 605 22.25 5.87 23.03
N THR A 606 22.09 6.20 24.32
CA THR A 606 22.92 7.19 25.02
C THR A 606 24.39 6.78 25.04
N LEU A 607 24.70 5.50 25.28
CA LEU A 607 26.07 4.98 25.22
C LEU A 607 26.69 5.15 23.84
N LEU A 608 25.93 4.87 22.77
CA LEU A 608 26.40 5.06 21.39
C LEU A 608 26.63 6.56 21.07
N GLU A 609 25.78 7.44 21.58
CA GLU A 609 25.95 8.91 21.47
C GLU A 609 27.22 9.41 22.18
N LEU A 610 27.57 8.81 23.30
CA LEU A 610 28.80 9.08 24.03
C LEU A 610 30.05 8.50 23.34
N GLY A 611 29.88 7.66 22.32
CA GLY A 611 30.95 7.06 21.52
C GLY A 611 31.42 5.70 22.03
N TRP A 612 30.71 5.07 22.96
CA TRP A 612 31.00 3.71 23.41
C TRP A 612 30.69 2.69 22.30
N ARG A 613 31.40 1.55 22.36
CA ARG A 613 31.13 0.42 21.51
C ARG A 613 30.22 -0.56 22.22
N ALA A 614 29.33 -1.16 21.44
CA ALA A 614 28.47 -2.23 21.89
C ALA A 614 28.72 -3.50 21.06
N HIS A 615 28.73 -4.65 21.69
CA HIS A 615 28.94 -5.94 21.03
C HIS A 615 27.73 -6.85 21.23
N TYR A 616 27.44 -7.65 20.22
CA TYR A 616 26.37 -8.63 20.22
C TYR A 616 26.90 -10.02 19.85
N THR A 617 26.37 -11.04 20.56
CA THR A 617 26.53 -12.46 20.18
C THR A 617 25.14 -13.06 19.95
N ASN A 618 25.02 -13.99 19.02
CA ASN A 618 23.79 -14.76 18.82
C ASN A 618 23.79 -16.10 19.59
N LYS A 619 24.83 -16.40 20.39
CA LYS A 619 24.83 -17.55 21.30
C LYS A 619 23.87 -17.29 22.46
N ARG A 620 22.98 -18.24 22.71
CA ARG A 620 22.03 -18.18 23.85
C ARG A 620 22.74 -18.53 25.13
N TYR A 621 22.71 -17.64 26.11
CA TYR A 621 23.27 -17.85 27.45
C TYR A 621 22.20 -17.91 28.54
N GLY A 622 20.95 -17.77 28.17
CA GLY A 622 19.85 -17.85 29.13
C GLY A 622 18.49 -17.91 28.46
N HIS A 623 17.52 -18.47 29.18
CA HIS A 623 16.16 -18.67 28.69
C HIS A 623 15.15 -18.20 29.74
N GLY A 624 14.34 -17.22 29.39
CA GLY A 624 13.24 -16.70 30.19
C GLY A 624 11.92 -17.44 29.96
N LEU A 625 10.83 -16.75 30.24
CA LEU A 625 9.46 -17.20 29.98
C LEU A 625 8.76 -16.26 29.01
N LEU A 626 7.91 -16.81 28.15
CA LEU A 626 7.01 -16.05 27.27
C LEU A 626 5.84 -15.48 28.08
N PRO A 627 5.15 -14.45 27.56
CA PRO A 627 3.87 -14.01 28.09
C PRO A 627 2.85 -15.15 28.11
N ASP A 628 2.11 -15.30 29.24
CA ASP A 628 1.19 -16.41 29.44
C ASP A 628 -0.03 -16.44 28.53
N SER A 629 -0.40 -15.29 27.94
CA SER A 629 -1.60 -15.12 27.13
C SER A 629 -1.38 -14.15 26.00
N PHE A 630 -2.26 -14.17 24.99
CA PHE A 630 -2.26 -13.22 23.90
C PHE A 630 -2.45 -11.77 24.40
N GLU A 631 -3.26 -11.57 25.43
CA GLU A 631 -3.39 -10.27 26.09
C GLU A 631 -2.06 -9.78 26.67
N ALA A 632 -1.35 -10.65 27.40
CA ALA A 632 -0.06 -10.33 27.99
C ALA A 632 0.99 -10.00 26.91
N TYR A 633 0.98 -10.73 25.80
CA TYR A 633 1.82 -10.45 24.63
C TYR A 633 1.50 -9.07 24.02
N LYS A 634 0.23 -8.74 23.79
CA LYS A 634 -0.20 -7.41 23.33
C LYS A 634 0.23 -6.30 24.29
N LYS A 635 0.06 -6.49 25.60
CA LYS A 635 0.48 -5.51 26.63
C LYS A 635 2.00 -5.28 26.59
N GLN A 636 2.77 -6.32 26.38
CA GLN A 636 4.23 -6.20 26.23
C GLN A 636 4.61 -5.41 24.96
N ARG A 637 4.01 -5.74 23.82
CA ARG A 637 4.25 -5.03 22.55
C ARG A 637 3.79 -3.57 22.60
N HIS A 638 2.66 -3.32 23.25
CA HIS A 638 2.18 -1.95 23.51
C HIS A 638 3.21 -1.13 24.30
N ARG A 639 3.76 -1.71 25.37
CA ARG A 639 4.79 -1.05 26.18
C ARG A 639 6.04 -0.74 25.37
N TRP A 640 6.52 -1.69 24.56
CA TRP A 640 7.71 -1.48 23.72
C TRP A 640 7.48 -0.43 22.64
N ALA A 641 6.32 -0.41 22.01
CA ALA A 641 5.97 0.60 21.03
C ALA A 641 5.84 2.00 21.63
N TYR A 642 5.20 2.09 22.79
CA TYR A 642 5.06 3.34 23.53
C TYR A 642 6.44 3.90 23.93
N GLY A 643 7.29 3.07 24.54
CA GLY A 643 8.65 3.44 24.92
C GLY A 643 9.54 3.77 23.72
N GLY A 644 9.41 3.02 22.61
CA GLY A 644 10.10 3.31 21.36
C GLY A 644 9.77 4.72 20.84
N PHE A 645 8.50 5.13 20.90
CA PHE A 645 8.13 6.49 20.50
C PHE A 645 8.61 7.56 21.51
N GLN A 646 8.63 7.27 22.82
CA GLN A 646 9.26 8.15 23.82
C GLN A 646 10.73 8.39 23.50
N ILE A 647 11.47 7.33 23.08
CA ILE A 647 12.87 7.43 22.65
C ILE A 647 12.99 8.34 21.41
N VAL A 648 12.11 8.20 20.43
CA VAL A 648 12.08 9.14 19.30
C VAL A 648 11.92 10.58 19.77
N ARG A 649 10.98 10.85 20.67
CA ARG A 649 10.75 12.22 21.18
C ARG A 649 11.95 12.76 21.96
N LYS A 650 12.64 11.92 22.74
CA LYS A 650 13.81 12.30 23.53
C LYS A 650 15.02 12.57 22.64
N HIS A 651 15.29 11.68 21.67
CA HIS A 651 16.52 11.66 20.88
C HIS A 651 16.37 12.14 19.44
N TRP A 652 15.23 12.73 19.01
CA TRP A 652 15.00 13.07 17.60
C TRP A 652 16.09 13.96 17.00
N ARG A 653 16.67 14.87 17.79
CA ARG A 653 17.75 15.76 17.34
C ARG A 653 19.03 14.99 17.00
N CYS A 654 19.27 13.87 17.64
CA CYS A 654 20.47 13.05 17.44
C CYS A 654 20.46 12.38 16.07
N PHE A 655 19.28 12.16 15.49
CA PHE A 655 19.12 11.59 14.14
C PHE A 655 19.30 12.62 13.02
N LEU A 656 19.26 13.91 13.31
CA LEU A 656 19.49 14.96 12.32
C LEU A 656 20.98 15.01 11.89
N PRO A 657 21.29 15.49 10.68
CA PRO A 657 22.65 15.75 10.26
C PRO A 657 23.35 16.72 11.23
N GLY A 658 24.52 16.33 11.75
CA GLY A 658 25.27 17.15 12.71
C GLY A 658 24.72 17.19 14.15
N GLY A 659 23.57 16.52 14.43
CA GLY A 659 22.90 16.58 15.73
C GLY A 659 23.56 15.75 16.84
N SER A 660 24.46 14.82 16.53
CA SER A 660 25.12 13.94 17.51
C SER A 660 26.41 13.34 16.97
N ARG A 661 27.14 12.59 17.84
CA ARG A 661 28.29 11.77 17.44
C ARG A 661 27.94 10.49 16.72
N LEU A 662 26.66 10.13 16.62
CA LEU A 662 26.22 8.94 15.90
C LEU A 662 26.67 8.99 14.45
N THR A 663 27.19 7.87 13.95
CA THR A 663 27.56 7.71 12.54
C THR A 663 26.33 7.70 11.64
N ARG A 664 26.51 7.89 10.33
CA ARG A 664 25.42 7.81 9.35
C ARG A 664 24.76 6.43 9.36
N ASP A 665 25.57 5.37 9.49
CA ASP A 665 25.08 4.00 9.52
C ASP A 665 24.28 3.74 10.80
N GLN A 666 24.73 4.21 11.97
CA GLN A 666 23.96 4.12 13.21
C GLN A 666 22.61 4.85 13.11
N LYS A 667 22.58 6.08 12.57
CA LYS A 667 21.33 6.81 12.36
C LYS A 667 20.37 6.06 11.46
N ARG A 668 20.89 5.50 10.35
CA ARG A 668 20.08 4.68 9.42
C ARG A 668 19.52 3.44 10.11
N GLU A 669 20.34 2.67 10.83
CA GLU A 669 19.92 1.45 11.50
C GLU A 669 18.90 1.71 12.62
N PHE A 670 19.00 2.81 13.33
CA PHE A 670 17.97 3.20 14.30
C PHE A 670 16.68 3.65 13.61
N THR A 671 16.73 4.50 12.60
CA THR A 671 15.54 5.09 11.97
C THR A 671 14.85 4.11 11.01
N LEU A 672 15.59 3.58 10.02
CA LEU A 672 15.02 2.71 8.99
C LEU A 672 15.09 1.23 9.36
N GLY A 673 16.02 0.83 10.20
CA GLY A 673 16.16 -0.54 10.64
C GLY A 673 15.25 -0.87 11.85
N TRP A 674 15.27 -0.07 12.93
CA TRP A 674 14.54 -0.40 14.15
C TRP A 674 13.23 0.38 14.30
N LEU A 675 13.25 1.72 14.26
CA LEU A 675 12.04 2.53 14.47
C LEU A 675 11.02 2.41 13.35
N ASN A 676 11.44 1.87 12.20
CA ASN A 676 10.58 1.64 11.04
C ASN A 676 9.31 0.83 11.38
N TRP A 677 9.40 -0.16 12.30
CA TRP A 677 8.23 -0.96 12.66
C TRP A 677 7.11 -0.12 13.30
N LEU A 678 7.45 0.89 14.12
CA LEU A 678 6.46 1.80 14.69
C LEU A 678 5.70 2.57 13.61
N GLY A 679 6.43 3.10 12.64
CA GLY A 679 5.86 3.83 11.51
C GLY A 679 5.05 2.93 10.58
N ALA A 680 5.56 1.76 10.26
CA ALA A 680 4.92 0.80 9.36
C ALA A 680 3.55 0.34 9.89
N GLU A 681 3.50 -0.08 11.15
CA GLU A 681 2.27 -0.58 11.76
C GLU A 681 1.24 0.55 11.96
N SER A 682 1.70 1.73 12.38
CA SER A 682 0.81 2.89 12.58
C SER A 682 0.24 3.41 11.25
N LEU A 683 1.07 3.51 10.22
CA LEU A 683 0.62 3.93 8.89
C LEU A 683 -0.35 2.91 8.28
N GLY A 684 -0.06 1.62 8.43
CA GLY A 684 -0.95 0.56 7.95
C GLY A 684 -2.36 0.66 8.53
N VAL A 685 -2.46 0.91 9.84
CA VAL A 685 -3.76 1.12 10.52
C VAL A 685 -4.43 2.42 10.05
N ALA A 686 -3.69 3.52 9.94
CA ALA A 686 -4.24 4.80 9.51
C ALA A 686 -4.82 4.70 8.08
N VAL A 687 -4.09 4.09 7.15
CA VAL A 687 -4.56 3.88 5.78
C VAL A 687 -5.76 2.93 5.74
N ALA A 688 -5.78 1.87 6.57
CA ALA A 688 -6.93 0.96 6.66
C ALA A 688 -8.20 1.68 7.14
N ILE A 689 -8.09 2.55 8.16
CA ILE A 689 -9.22 3.35 8.66
C ILE A 689 -9.71 4.34 7.58
N LEU A 690 -8.78 5.02 6.91
CA LEU A 690 -9.13 5.93 5.81
C LEU A 690 -9.85 5.21 4.68
N ASN A 691 -9.40 4.01 4.33
CA ASN A 691 -10.04 3.19 3.30
C ASN A 691 -11.44 2.74 3.72
N VAL A 692 -11.65 2.36 4.99
CA VAL A 692 -13.00 2.05 5.51
C VAL A 692 -13.94 3.26 5.37
N ILE A 693 -13.46 4.46 5.69
CA ILE A 693 -14.23 5.70 5.53
C ILE A 693 -14.52 5.99 4.06
N TRP A 694 -13.63 5.62 3.15
CA TRP A 694 -13.76 5.88 1.72
C TRP A 694 -14.72 4.92 1.01
N VAL A 695 -14.93 3.71 1.54
CA VAL A 695 -15.84 2.70 0.95
C VAL A 695 -17.23 3.23 0.64
N PRO A 696 -17.99 3.86 1.56
CA PRO A 696 -19.33 4.36 1.26
C PRO A 696 -19.33 5.48 0.21
N ILE A 697 -18.27 6.27 0.12
CA ILE A 697 -18.13 7.32 -0.90
C ILE A 697 -18.08 6.70 -2.29
N VAL A 698 -17.27 5.66 -2.47
CA VAL A 698 -17.16 4.94 -3.74
C VAL A 698 -18.45 4.16 -4.06
N ALA A 699 -19.03 3.47 -3.05
CA ALA A 699 -20.17 2.57 -3.26
C ALA A 699 -21.50 3.29 -3.57
N PHE A 700 -21.72 4.48 -2.99
CA PHE A 700 -23.02 5.13 -3.05
C PHE A 700 -23.03 6.49 -3.75
N LEU A 701 -21.87 7.16 -3.85
CA LEU A 701 -21.78 8.48 -4.48
C LEU A 701 -21.17 8.45 -5.88
N ASP A 702 -20.68 7.30 -6.30
CA ASP A 702 -20.01 7.09 -7.62
C ASP A 702 -18.85 8.08 -7.86
N ILE A 703 -18.22 8.57 -6.77
CA ILE A 703 -17.23 9.64 -6.78
C ILE A 703 -15.87 9.07 -6.38
N ALA A 704 -14.83 9.48 -7.08
CA ALA A 704 -13.43 9.33 -6.69
C ALA A 704 -13.03 7.89 -6.33
N VAL A 705 -13.19 6.96 -7.27
CA VAL A 705 -12.63 5.61 -7.15
C VAL A 705 -11.10 5.74 -7.01
N PRO A 706 -10.47 5.09 -6.01
CA PRO A 706 -9.02 5.13 -5.87
C PRO A 706 -8.33 4.53 -7.09
N ASP A 707 -7.53 5.34 -7.76
CA ASP A 707 -6.77 4.91 -8.94
C ASP A 707 -5.68 3.88 -8.61
N LEU A 708 -5.22 3.15 -9.63
CA LEU A 708 -4.16 2.15 -9.53
C LEU A 708 -2.86 2.70 -8.95
N ILE A 709 -2.55 3.96 -9.20
CA ILE A 709 -1.36 4.62 -8.64
C ILE A 709 -1.40 4.73 -7.11
N LEU A 710 -2.57 4.69 -6.50
CA LEU A 710 -2.76 4.69 -5.05
C LEU A 710 -2.90 3.28 -4.48
N THR A 711 -3.58 2.37 -5.17
CA THR A 711 -3.92 1.04 -4.67
C THR A 711 -2.80 0.01 -4.84
N VAL A 712 -2.13 0.01 -6.00
CA VAL A 712 -1.04 -0.94 -6.30
C VAL A 712 0.13 -0.83 -5.32
N PRO A 713 0.62 0.36 -4.91
CA PRO A 713 1.69 0.47 -3.93
C PRO A 713 1.36 -0.14 -2.57
N ILE A 714 0.10 -0.13 -2.14
CA ILE A 714 -0.33 -0.74 -0.88
C ILE A 714 -0.18 -2.27 -0.97
N ILE A 715 -0.66 -2.88 -2.05
CA ILE A 715 -0.52 -4.32 -2.29
C ILE A 715 0.95 -4.70 -2.43
N ALA A 716 1.72 -3.92 -3.18
CA ALA A 716 3.16 -4.14 -3.38
C ALA A 716 3.93 -4.07 -2.04
N SER A 717 3.65 -3.05 -1.20
CA SER A 717 4.30 -2.91 0.10
C SER A 717 3.98 -4.07 1.04
N PHE A 718 2.74 -4.55 1.06
CA PHE A 718 2.36 -5.75 1.83
C PHE A 718 3.10 -6.99 1.32
N THR A 719 3.16 -7.19 0.00
CA THR A 719 3.86 -8.31 -0.63
C THR A 719 5.36 -8.28 -0.33
N VAL A 720 5.99 -7.11 -0.43
CA VAL A 720 7.39 -6.90 -0.05
C VAL A 720 7.59 -7.25 1.42
N SER A 721 6.69 -6.81 2.30
CA SER A 721 6.77 -7.06 3.75
C SER A 721 6.71 -8.55 4.09
N LEU A 722 5.76 -9.26 3.47
CA LEU A 722 5.60 -10.71 3.69
C LEU A 722 6.80 -11.49 3.11
N THR A 723 7.22 -11.14 1.89
CA THR A 723 8.38 -11.76 1.23
C THR A 723 9.66 -11.52 2.03
N HIS A 724 9.88 -10.30 2.49
CA HIS A 724 10.99 -9.92 3.36
C HIS A 724 11.00 -10.79 4.61
N PHE A 725 9.90 -10.84 5.38
CA PHE A 725 9.80 -11.62 6.60
C PHE A 725 10.11 -13.11 6.36
N VAL A 726 9.40 -13.73 5.43
CA VAL A 726 9.56 -15.18 5.13
C VAL A 726 10.97 -15.50 4.65
N THR A 727 11.54 -14.67 3.78
CA THR A 727 12.87 -14.93 3.21
C THR A 727 13.96 -14.77 4.28
N LEU A 728 13.89 -13.73 5.10
CA LEU A 728 14.89 -13.53 6.16
C LEU A 728 14.85 -14.64 7.19
N TYR A 729 13.66 -15.09 7.59
CA TYR A 729 13.53 -16.23 8.49
C TYR A 729 14.15 -17.49 7.91
N ARG A 730 13.88 -17.82 6.65
CA ARG A 730 14.49 -18.98 5.98
C ARG A 730 16.01 -18.90 5.87
N LEU A 731 16.57 -17.69 5.79
CA LEU A 731 18.01 -17.49 5.65
C LEU A 731 18.77 -17.49 6.98
N ARG A 732 18.14 -17.06 8.08
CA ARG A 732 18.83 -16.73 9.33
C ARG A 732 18.30 -17.41 10.57
N VAL A 733 17.01 -17.75 10.60
CA VAL A 733 16.37 -18.33 11.78
C VAL A 733 16.15 -19.83 11.59
N LYS A 734 16.54 -20.61 12.59
CA LYS A 734 16.29 -22.06 12.58
C LYS A 734 14.86 -22.32 13.06
N THR A 735 13.92 -22.32 12.14
CA THR A 735 12.49 -22.56 12.43
C THR A 735 11.94 -23.66 11.54
N ASP A 736 10.98 -24.42 12.02
CA ASP A 736 10.14 -25.27 11.19
C ASP A 736 9.05 -24.46 10.46
N ARG A 737 8.28 -25.11 9.60
CA ARG A 737 7.24 -24.45 8.79
C ARG A 737 6.10 -23.91 9.64
N ILE A 738 5.74 -24.61 10.72
CA ILE A 738 4.65 -24.24 11.63
C ILE A 738 5.08 -23.01 12.44
N GLN A 739 6.30 -23.04 12.97
CA GLN A 739 6.88 -21.91 13.70
C GLN A 739 7.03 -20.67 12.82
N LEU A 740 7.47 -20.82 11.57
CA LEU A 740 7.56 -19.72 10.62
C LEU A 740 6.16 -19.10 10.35
N ALA A 741 5.17 -19.92 10.06
CA ALA A 741 3.81 -19.45 9.87
C ALA A 741 3.27 -18.75 11.14
N GLY A 742 3.49 -19.38 12.30
CA GLY A 742 3.12 -18.81 13.60
C GLY A 742 3.80 -17.46 13.86
N ALA A 743 5.09 -17.33 13.53
CA ALA A 743 5.83 -16.08 13.66
C ALA A 743 5.27 -14.96 12.77
N VAL A 744 4.87 -15.28 11.53
CA VAL A 744 4.17 -14.33 10.64
C VAL A 744 2.86 -13.87 11.27
N PHE A 745 2.04 -14.81 11.74
CA PHE A 745 0.77 -14.47 12.40
C PHE A 745 0.97 -13.65 13.67
N ALA A 746 1.95 -14.01 14.51
CA ALA A 746 2.27 -13.27 15.73
C ALA A 746 2.74 -11.84 15.43
N ALA A 747 3.62 -11.66 14.46
CA ALA A 747 4.08 -10.34 14.01
C ALA A 747 2.93 -9.48 13.50
N MET A 748 2.08 -10.03 12.63
CA MET A 748 0.93 -9.31 12.06
C MET A 748 -0.12 -8.94 13.12
N SER A 749 -0.33 -9.80 14.12
CA SER A 749 -1.39 -9.68 15.13
C SER A 749 -1.26 -8.45 16.04
N VAL A 750 -0.11 -7.83 16.11
CA VAL A 750 0.16 -6.69 16.99
C VAL A 750 0.04 -5.33 16.31
N GLN A 751 -0.31 -5.28 15.03
CA GLN A 751 -0.38 -4.04 14.24
C GLN A 751 -1.26 -2.97 14.91
N TRP A 752 -2.51 -3.29 15.26
CA TRP A 752 -3.40 -2.39 15.99
C TRP A 752 -2.82 -1.96 17.34
N THR A 753 -2.22 -2.89 18.05
CA THR A 753 -1.63 -2.65 19.37
C THR A 753 -0.49 -1.63 19.29
N VAL A 754 0.38 -1.76 18.31
CA VAL A 754 1.50 -0.83 18.05
C VAL A 754 0.98 0.54 17.64
N ALA A 755 0.05 0.60 16.70
CA ALA A 755 -0.54 1.87 16.23
C ALA A 755 -1.23 2.62 17.39
N ARG A 756 -1.98 1.90 18.25
CA ARG A 756 -2.60 2.47 19.45
C ARG A 756 -1.56 2.99 20.44
N ALA A 757 -0.47 2.27 20.64
CA ALA A 757 0.59 2.68 21.56
C ALA A 757 1.28 3.97 21.08
N VAL A 758 1.59 4.06 19.79
CA VAL A 758 2.16 5.27 19.17
C VAL A 758 1.19 6.44 19.28
N GLY A 759 -0.09 6.24 18.94
CA GLY A 759 -1.13 7.28 19.07
C GLY A 759 -1.29 7.79 20.51
N LEU A 760 -1.30 6.88 21.50
CA LEU A 760 -1.35 7.27 22.92
C LEU A 760 -0.10 8.01 23.37
N SER A 761 1.08 7.64 22.86
CA SER A 761 2.34 8.30 23.22
C SER A 761 2.46 9.72 22.62
N ILE A 762 1.68 10.06 21.58
CA ILE A 762 1.57 11.43 21.06
C ILE A 762 0.76 12.30 22.03
N ILE A 763 -0.26 11.73 22.67
CA ILE A 763 -1.23 12.48 23.48
C ILE A 763 -0.82 12.51 24.96
N ASN A 764 -0.28 11.41 25.50
CA ASN A 764 0.04 11.21 26.91
C ASN A 764 1.55 11.05 27.12
N ASP A 765 2.10 11.74 28.11
CA ASP A 765 3.51 11.64 28.46
C ASP A 765 3.83 10.45 29.37
N HIS A 766 2.86 9.95 30.12
CA HIS A 766 3.05 8.90 31.10
C HIS A 766 2.10 7.73 30.88
N LEU A 767 2.65 6.52 30.85
CA LEU A 767 1.91 5.27 30.85
C LEU A 767 2.14 4.55 32.19
N PRO A 768 1.10 4.10 32.89
CA PRO A 768 1.30 3.26 34.09
C PRO A 768 1.96 1.93 33.68
N PHE A 769 2.97 1.54 34.44
CA PHE A 769 3.62 0.26 34.23
C PHE A 769 2.71 -0.90 34.69
N VAL A 770 2.42 -1.81 33.78
CA VAL A 770 1.70 -3.04 34.06
C VAL A 770 2.63 -4.22 33.81
N ARG A 771 2.86 -5.04 34.84
CA ARG A 771 3.68 -6.24 34.78
C ARG A 771 3.10 -7.20 33.72
N THR A 772 3.96 -7.78 32.86
CA THR A 772 3.57 -8.85 31.95
C THR A 772 3.43 -10.16 32.72
N SER A 773 2.28 -10.80 32.72
CA SER A 773 2.05 -12.09 33.37
C SER A 773 2.86 -13.19 32.70
N LYS A 774 3.69 -13.90 33.50
CA LYS A 774 4.55 -14.99 33.05
C LYS A 774 4.51 -16.11 34.13
N GLY A 775 4.59 -17.36 33.67
CA GLY A 775 4.68 -18.54 34.56
C GLY A 775 3.38 -18.95 35.27
N GLY A 776 2.25 -18.40 34.89
CA GLY A 776 0.93 -18.69 35.42
C GLY A 776 0.04 -19.50 34.46
N LEU A 777 -0.98 -20.20 35.03
CA LEU A 777 -1.96 -20.98 34.24
C LEU A 777 -3.30 -20.22 34.07
N ARG A 778 -3.29 -18.89 34.01
CA ARG A 778 -4.55 -18.16 33.81
C ARG A 778 -5.05 -18.30 32.37
N ARG A 779 -6.05 -19.16 32.17
CA ARG A 779 -6.95 -19.06 31.00
C ARG A 779 -7.82 -17.83 31.19
N THR A 780 -7.62 -16.79 30.37
CA THR A 780 -8.51 -15.64 30.36
C THR A 780 -9.81 -16.00 29.62
N ALA A 781 -10.95 -15.70 30.24
CA ALA A 781 -12.26 -15.91 29.59
C ALA A 781 -12.56 -14.86 28.51
N ASP A 782 -11.87 -13.72 28.52
CA ASP A 782 -12.21 -12.56 27.71
C ASP A 782 -11.55 -12.59 26.31
N PHE A 783 -12.28 -12.09 25.31
CA PHE A 783 -11.79 -12.00 23.93
C PHE A 783 -11.02 -10.69 23.73
N HIS A 784 -9.71 -10.79 23.64
CA HIS A 784 -8.82 -9.63 23.63
C HIS A 784 -8.46 -9.10 22.22
N ALA A 785 -9.30 -9.33 21.19
CA ALA A 785 -9.13 -8.83 19.82
C ALA A 785 -10.39 -8.15 19.26
N PHE A 786 -11.16 -7.48 20.11
CA PHE A 786 -12.45 -6.89 19.72
C PHE A 786 -12.30 -5.82 18.64
N TRP A 787 -11.40 -4.86 18.81
CA TRP A 787 -11.21 -3.77 17.84
C TRP A 787 -10.61 -4.26 16.54
N GLU A 788 -9.71 -5.24 16.62
CA GLU A 788 -9.17 -5.92 15.45
C GLU A 788 -10.30 -6.68 14.68
N ALA A 789 -11.20 -7.34 15.40
CA ALA A 789 -12.35 -8.00 14.78
C ALA A 789 -13.29 -7.00 14.09
N VAL A 790 -13.55 -5.84 14.72
CA VAL A 790 -14.35 -4.76 14.12
C VAL A 790 -13.71 -4.24 12.85
N LEU A 791 -12.40 -3.94 12.87
CA LEU A 791 -11.70 -3.44 11.70
C LEU A 791 -11.64 -4.48 10.58
N ALA A 792 -11.35 -5.75 10.89
CA ALA A 792 -11.38 -6.84 9.93
C ALA A 792 -12.76 -6.97 9.28
N PHE A 793 -13.81 -6.94 10.08
CA PHE A 793 -15.20 -7.00 9.59
C PHE A 793 -15.54 -5.84 8.68
N LEU A 794 -15.21 -4.60 9.07
CA LEU A 794 -15.50 -3.41 8.27
C LEU A 794 -14.76 -3.43 6.93
N LEU A 795 -13.49 -3.86 6.91
CA LEU A 795 -12.70 -3.98 5.69
C LEU A 795 -13.27 -5.06 4.76
N LEU A 796 -13.59 -6.24 5.29
CA LEU A 796 -14.17 -7.33 4.49
C LEU A 796 -15.59 -7.02 4.01
N ALA A 797 -16.43 -6.44 4.87
CA ALA A 797 -17.77 -6.00 4.51
C ALA A 797 -17.69 -4.89 3.44
N GLY A 798 -16.75 -3.96 3.56
CA GLY A 798 -16.45 -2.95 2.55
C GLY A 798 -16.05 -3.56 1.21
N ALA A 799 -15.16 -4.56 1.22
CA ALA A 799 -14.76 -5.26 0.00
C ALA A 799 -15.96 -5.95 -0.69
N VAL A 800 -16.80 -6.64 0.09
CA VAL A 800 -18.02 -7.27 -0.43
C VAL A 800 -18.99 -6.22 -0.98
N LEU A 801 -19.20 -5.13 -0.26
CA LEU A 801 -20.07 -4.03 -0.69
C LEU A 801 -19.61 -3.44 -2.03
N LEU A 802 -18.31 -3.13 -2.17
CA LEU A 802 -17.75 -2.59 -3.40
C LEU A 802 -17.95 -3.54 -4.59
N VAL A 803 -17.69 -4.83 -4.42
CA VAL A 803 -17.91 -5.81 -5.49
C VAL A 803 -19.39 -5.95 -5.85
N ALA A 804 -20.27 -5.95 -4.85
CA ALA A 804 -21.73 -6.09 -5.05
C ALA A 804 -22.33 -4.86 -5.74
N THR A 805 -21.82 -3.66 -5.48
CA THR A 805 -22.32 -2.41 -6.08
C THR A 805 -21.65 -2.08 -7.42
N ASN A 806 -20.56 -2.76 -7.80
CA ASN A 806 -19.83 -2.51 -9.04
C ASN A 806 -20.52 -3.07 -10.29
N VAL A 807 -21.72 -2.60 -10.58
CA VAL A 807 -22.50 -3.03 -11.78
C VAL A 807 -21.78 -2.66 -13.08
N LYS A 808 -21.05 -1.56 -13.08
CA LYS A 808 -20.26 -1.06 -14.21
C LYS A 808 -18.97 -1.86 -14.47
N GLN A 809 -18.62 -2.80 -13.58
CA GLN A 809 -17.41 -3.63 -13.64
C GLN A 809 -16.13 -2.81 -13.76
N ILE A 810 -16.05 -1.70 -13.03
CA ILE A 810 -14.87 -0.84 -12.98
C ILE A 810 -13.73 -1.62 -12.32
N ARG A 811 -12.61 -1.74 -13.03
CA ARG A 811 -11.44 -2.51 -12.60
C ARG A 811 -10.82 -1.96 -11.31
N GLU A 812 -10.74 -0.66 -11.18
CA GLU A 812 -10.19 0.06 -10.02
C GLU A 812 -10.96 -0.26 -8.74
N ILE A 813 -12.29 -0.40 -8.81
CA ILE A 813 -13.14 -0.80 -7.67
C ILE A 813 -12.78 -2.22 -7.21
N ASN A 814 -12.59 -3.15 -8.16
CA ASN A 814 -12.23 -4.53 -7.82
C ASN A 814 -10.84 -4.60 -7.16
N ILE A 815 -9.87 -3.82 -7.65
CA ILE A 815 -8.54 -3.75 -7.06
C ILE A 815 -8.59 -3.08 -5.68
N PHE A 816 -9.42 -2.05 -5.50
CA PHE A 816 -9.63 -1.46 -4.19
C PHE A 816 -10.26 -2.45 -3.20
N ALA A 817 -11.19 -3.29 -3.63
CA ALA A 817 -11.70 -4.38 -2.81
C ALA A 817 -10.59 -5.36 -2.40
N VAL A 818 -9.67 -5.71 -3.30
CA VAL A 818 -8.49 -6.53 -2.96
C VAL A 818 -7.60 -5.83 -1.92
N VAL A 819 -7.39 -4.51 -2.02
CA VAL A 819 -6.65 -3.75 -1.00
C VAL A 819 -7.30 -3.91 0.38
N LEU A 820 -8.63 -3.79 0.49
CA LEU A 820 -9.33 -3.96 1.76
C LEU A 820 -9.15 -5.37 2.34
N VAL A 821 -9.21 -6.41 1.49
CA VAL A 821 -8.93 -7.79 1.91
C VAL A 821 -7.50 -7.92 2.42
N VAL A 822 -6.51 -7.41 1.70
CA VAL A 822 -5.09 -7.44 2.12
C VAL A 822 -4.90 -6.72 3.45
N GLN A 823 -5.50 -5.55 3.62
CA GLN A 823 -5.43 -4.77 4.85
C GLN A 823 -6.16 -5.42 6.03
N SER A 824 -7.11 -6.33 5.79
CA SER A 824 -7.79 -7.07 6.85
C SER A 824 -6.91 -8.17 7.47
N LEU A 825 -5.89 -8.67 6.76
CA LEU A 825 -5.08 -9.83 7.17
C LEU A 825 -4.39 -9.66 8.53
N PRO A 826 -3.77 -8.53 8.88
CA PRO A 826 -3.19 -8.34 10.21
C PRO A 826 -4.22 -8.39 11.34
N PHE A 827 -5.38 -7.83 11.12
CA PHE A 827 -6.47 -7.83 12.09
C PHE A 827 -7.07 -9.24 12.23
N LEU A 828 -7.21 -9.98 11.13
CA LEU A 828 -7.60 -11.39 11.14
C LEU A 828 -6.58 -12.27 11.86
N ALA A 829 -5.28 -11.97 11.74
CA ALA A 829 -4.23 -12.67 12.47
C ALA A 829 -4.40 -12.49 13.98
N ALA A 830 -4.73 -11.29 14.45
CA ALA A 830 -5.02 -11.03 15.87
C ALA A 830 -6.27 -11.80 16.35
N VAL A 831 -7.35 -11.77 15.56
CA VAL A 831 -8.57 -12.54 15.84
C VAL A 831 -8.27 -14.04 15.88
N GLY A 832 -7.47 -14.53 14.92
CA GLY A 832 -7.08 -15.94 14.82
C GLY A 832 -6.29 -16.40 16.05
N LEU A 833 -5.27 -15.63 16.50
CA LEU A 833 -4.50 -15.97 17.68
C LEU A 833 -5.35 -15.93 18.97
N ALA A 834 -6.21 -14.91 19.12
CA ALA A 834 -7.15 -14.83 20.25
C ALA A 834 -8.15 -15.99 20.26
N ALA A 835 -8.54 -16.50 19.10
CA ALA A 835 -9.40 -17.67 18.97
C ALA A 835 -8.63 -18.98 19.26
N ILE A 836 -7.41 -19.13 18.72
CA ILE A 836 -6.56 -20.30 18.97
C ILE A 836 -6.31 -20.48 20.47
N GLU A 837 -5.97 -19.40 21.16
CA GLU A 837 -5.71 -19.43 22.62
C GLU A 837 -6.84 -20.11 23.43
N ARG A 838 -8.09 -19.99 22.97
CA ARG A 838 -9.29 -20.45 23.67
C ARG A 838 -9.73 -21.88 23.30
N THR A 839 -9.12 -22.43 22.27
CA THR A 839 -9.52 -23.69 21.69
C THR A 839 -8.45 -24.76 21.87
N ARG A 840 -8.82 -26.04 21.62
CA ARG A 840 -7.89 -27.15 21.56
C ARG A 840 -6.83 -27.01 20.47
N PHE A 841 -7.00 -26.09 19.53
CA PHE A 841 -5.99 -25.77 18.51
C PHE A 841 -4.73 -25.12 19.12
N ASN A 842 -4.77 -24.67 20.36
CA ASN A 842 -3.59 -24.18 21.07
C ASN A 842 -2.73 -25.34 21.64
N ASP A 843 -3.20 -26.58 21.59
CA ASP A 843 -2.45 -27.76 22.07
C ASP A 843 -1.57 -28.33 20.96
N PHE A 844 -0.29 -28.40 21.21
CA PHE A 844 0.69 -28.98 20.28
C PHE A 844 0.44 -30.47 19.97
N ALA A 845 -0.07 -31.24 20.93
CA ALA A 845 -0.37 -32.64 20.69
C ALA A 845 -1.46 -32.81 19.64
N TYR A 846 -2.44 -31.91 19.63
CA TYR A 846 -3.50 -31.91 18.62
C TYR A 846 -2.94 -31.71 17.20
N TRP A 847 -2.05 -30.73 17.00
CA TRP A 847 -1.46 -30.46 15.68
C TRP A 847 -0.53 -31.57 15.19
N ARG A 848 0.26 -32.16 16.10
CA ARG A 848 1.09 -33.35 15.76
C ARG A 848 0.23 -34.53 15.32
N SER A 849 -0.91 -34.76 15.98
CA SER A 849 -1.84 -35.81 15.58
C SER A 849 -2.49 -35.52 14.22
N LEU A 850 -2.83 -34.27 13.93
CA LEU A 850 -3.39 -33.85 12.66
C LEU A 850 -2.38 -33.97 11.51
N GLU A 851 -1.13 -33.59 11.76
CA GLU A 851 -0.02 -33.71 10.81
C GLU A 851 0.27 -35.18 10.47
N ALA A 852 0.25 -36.06 11.46
CA ALA A 852 0.38 -37.49 11.25
C ALA A 852 -0.78 -38.05 10.40
N GLN A 853 -2.03 -37.65 10.68
CA GLN A 853 -3.21 -38.07 9.91
C GLN A 853 -3.18 -37.54 8.48
N LEU A 854 -2.77 -36.29 8.26
CA LEU A 854 -2.60 -35.72 6.93
C LEU A 854 -1.46 -36.39 6.16
N GLY A 855 -0.35 -36.71 6.83
CA GLY A 855 0.76 -37.46 6.25
C GLY A 855 0.34 -38.85 5.77
N GLU A 856 -0.48 -39.56 6.57
CA GLU A 856 -1.08 -40.85 6.17
C GLU A 856 -2.06 -40.71 5.00
N LEU A 857 -2.88 -39.65 4.98
CA LEU A 857 -3.82 -39.39 3.89
C LEU A 857 -3.10 -39.07 2.57
N VAL A 858 -2.04 -38.30 2.63
CA VAL A 858 -1.18 -38.00 1.47
C VAL A 858 -0.46 -39.25 1.02
N ALA A 859 0.11 -40.04 1.94
CA ALA A 859 0.78 -41.33 1.62
C ALA A 859 -0.19 -42.34 0.98
N ARG A 860 -1.44 -42.40 1.45
CA ARG A 860 -2.50 -43.24 0.83
C ARG A 860 -2.91 -42.77 -0.56
N ARG A 861 -2.88 -41.44 -0.84
CA ARG A 861 -3.16 -40.89 -2.16
C ARG A 861 -1.99 -41.04 -3.14
N THR A 862 -0.74 -41.07 -2.66
CA THR A 862 0.45 -41.24 -3.48
C THR A 862 0.81 -42.71 -3.68
N ALA A 863 0.28 -43.64 -2.86
CA ALA A 863 0.38 -45.07 -3.12
C ALA A 863 -0.55 -45.40 -4.31
N ALA A 864 0.02 -45.40 -5.50
CA ALA A 864 -0.68 -45.86 -6.70
C ALA A 864 -1.21 -47.30 -6.46
N PRO A 865 -2.43 -47.64 -6.92
CA PRO A 865 -2.89 -49.02 -6.81
C PRO A 865 -1.90 -49.93 -7.58
N THR A 866 -1.35 -50.88 -6.87
CA THR A 866 -0.57 -51.96 -7.47
C THR A 866 -1.46 -52.60 -8.56
N PRO A 867 -1.02 -52.66 -9.82
CA PRO A 867 -1.84 -53.34 -10.82
C PRO A 867 -2.03 -54.79 -10.40
N ALA A 868 -3.28 -55.16 -10.24
CA ALA A 868 -3.64 -56.55 -10.02
C ALA A 868 -3.05 -57.38 -11.15
N THR A 869 -2.13 -58.26 -10.81
CA THR A 869 -1.62 -59.27 -11.75
C THR A 869 -2.83 -60.11 -12.17
N ALA A 870 -3.33 -59.86 -13.36
CA ALA A 870 -4.26 -60.73 -14.03
C ALA A 870 -3.57 -62.08 -14.26
N SER A 871 -3.97 -63.10 -13.54
CA SER A 871 -3.62 -64.47 -13.82
C SER A 871 -4.19 -64.84 -15.18
N VAL A 872 -3.32 -65.01 -16.16
CA VAL A 872 -3.65 -65.59 -17.46
C VAL A 872 -4.01 -67.06 -17.23
N PRO A 873 -5.17 -67.59 -17.64
CA PRO A 873 -5.44 -68.98 -17.58
C PRO A 873 -4.55 -69.77 -18.59
N ALA A 874 -3.94 -70.87 -18.12
CA ALA A 874 -3.15 -71.75 -18.93
C ALA A 874 -4.02 -72.38 -20.03
N VAL A 875 -3.67 -72.17 -21.29
CA VAL A 875 -4.25 -72.88 -22.42
C VAL A 875 -3.57 -74.24 -22.51
N GLU A 876 -4.36 -75.32 -22.22
CA GLU A 876 -4.00 -76.68 -22.53
C GLU A 876 -3.73 -76.91 -24.04
N ARG A 877 -2.52 -77.30 -24.36
CA ARG A 877 -2.21 -77.77 -25.70
C ARG A 877 -2.70 -79.21 -25.85
N THR A 878 -3.75 -79.38 -26.60
CA THR A 878 -4.08 -80.66 -27.15
C THR A 878 -3.10 -81.00 -28.33
N GLU A 879 -2.32 -82.05 -28.18
CA GLU A 879 -1.61 -82.67 -29.28
C GLU A 879 -2.59 -83.31 -30.26
N VAL A 880 -2.50 -83.02 -31.54
CA VAL A 880 -3.09 -83.82 -32.61
C VAL A 880 -2.00 -84.41 -33.40
N VAL A 881 -1.89 -85.81 -33.31
CA VAL A 881 -1.07 -86.68 -34.13
C VAL A 881 -1.72 -86.83 -35.50
N SER A 882 -1.05 -86.49 -36.56
CA SER A 882 -0.77 -87.20 -37.83
C SER A 882 -0.21 -86.18 -38.85
#